data_0b36bebb99c8042ce524c2b496a89da6
#
_entry.id   0b36bebb99c8042ce524c2b496a89da6
#
_cell.length_a   1.000
_cell.length_b   1.000
_cell.length_c   1.000
_cell.angle_alpha   90.00
_cell.angle_beta   90.00
_cell.angle_gamma   90.00
#
_symmetry.space_group_name_H-M   'P 1'
#
loop_
_entity.id
_entity.type
_entity.pdbx_description
1 polymer ?
#
loop_
_entity_poly.entity_id
_entity_poly.type
_entity_poly.pdbx_seq_one_letter_code
_entity_poly.pdbx_strand_id
1 'polypeptide(L)'
;MGQNNQLRSYTIEDGLPQSQVYDLLQDEMGYLWLGTQGGGLANFDGDIFEVWNEDNGLLSNYIHVLYVANDSLFIGSKRGLSIKVKNRFINFKSPQIKQIYSFGKRTYLATKKGVYLFSKDEKLRKVKINPEIDESTINCILYDGTHYWLATNKGLWKLSELKASVSEPTKLESNNFTSVLLHNDKILAATFDDGVFIMDSKNPKDSFLMPEPTRINSMSIQNEDELWIATDNEGIVVVETQKFSEIKKLNTTNGLAVPHVRTIIKDDRSNLWIATSGGGFYKYFQNNFKHYDKATGLKGNRIYAVHHAKDGVWISSSENGLTKIDSLGIHPIEKVTDFADVKIKTITSNTDGNIWAGSDDRGILYRETKMEDSLVFTVSNTFQINIDTISKKVTKNHVFNEENGFPSDWIRKIVITEDAIWAATYASGIVKFNFLAEQDSLVISKQFGKKEGLRDLLLNDVIEDTVGRLWYATTNGYLGYIQDDTVTTVETPLERQTAIGPLLFYENELFLGTFGKGVWHTDSSDLETLRPLKGAKNLSSTNIYQLIFDDQGYLWAGTEKGVDRIELNPASEIVDVHHFSKNDGFLSIETCLNAVDKDDKGNLWFGGIYGLTEYIPNENSRETIKPKVYFTGIEEAYKTIDSLFLKDWTNSEKVLQLTPDQTQLGFSFRTVDLDHPNEIEYRTKLDNAEWSPWVKENKQNFAGLAYGAHTFSVQSRNHRWTESDPIQFRFFIDSPLYQKDEFKWAVLAVSVLGLLGMGLFYIRKIKVKNKAAQESLQTRNYLLTLEQKALQLQMNPHFIFNVLNGIKGMAGNKPEKMNSTINSFATLLRETLYNSRKEFISLAQEIKTLNHYIAVEKLMVSRSFSYVIDVKTEPDAEEILIPPMLIQPFVENAIRHGILKGDREGKLEIGFHTTKTHLHCRIIDNGMGIFKSQNEKVKTDHQSMALKVTKERLESIAGMNTLQIEEIKNADGSIGGTKISFKIPFLTDY
;
A
#
# COMPACT_ATOMS: atom_id res chain seq x y z
N MET A 1 -21.25 -7.54 -24.32
CA MET A 1 -19.79 -7.42 -24.29
C MET A 1 -19.44 -6.87 -22.93
N GLY A 2 -18.71 -7.63 -22.10
CA GLY A 2 -18.31 -7.16 -20.77
C GLY A 2 -17.42 -5.92 -20.90
N GLN A 3 -17.76 -4.85 -20.20
CA GLN A 3 -16.90 -3.69 -20.10
C GLN A 3 -15.62 -4.07 -19.32
N ASN A 4 -14.48 -3.88 -19.95
CA ASN A 4 -13.20 -3.91 -19.27
C ASN A 4 -13.11 -2.66 -18.36
N ASN A 5 -13.44 -2.76 -17.07
CA ASN A 5 -13.08 -1.73 -16.09
C ASN A 5 -11.56 -1.82 -15.79
N GLN A 6 -10.76 -1.71 -16.86
CA GLN A 6 -9.29 -1.65 -16.79
C GLN A 6 -8.81 -0.22 -16.49
N LEU A 7 -9.70 0.71 -16.14
CA LEU A 7 -9.40 2.11 -15.91
C LEU A 7 -9.60 2.46 -14.44
N ARG A 8 -8.56 2.97 -13.80
CA ARG A 8 -8.62 3.66 -12.52
C ARG A 8 -8.51 5.16 -12.76
N SER A 9 -9.50 5.92 -12.32
CA SER A 9 -9.49 7.38 -12.39
C SER A 9 -8.77 7.99 -11.19
N TYR A 10 -8.11 9.12 -11.43
CA TYR A 10 -7.54 10.01 -10.43
C TYR A 10 -8.06 11.42 -10.67
N THR A 11 -8.72 11.97 -9.68
CA THR A 11 -9.47 13.23 -9.77
C THR A 11 -9.02 14.24 -8.70
N ILE A 12 -9.71 15.37 -8.64
CA ILE A 12 -9.49 16.35 -7.55
C ILE A 12 -9.80 15.78 -6.16
N GLU A 13 -10.66 14.78 -6.06
CA GLU A 13 -10.95 14.09 -4.79
C GLU A 13 -9.74 13.29 -4.29
N ASP A 14 -8.89 12.84 -5.19
CA ASP A 14 -7.64 12.14 -4.88
C ASP A 14 -6.46 13.10 -4.61
N GLY A 15 -6.67 14.43 -4.71
CA GLY A 15 -5.64 15.45 -4.49
C GLY A 15 -5.03 16.05 -5.76
N LEU A 16 -5.54 15.68 -6.95
CA LEU A 16 -5.12 16.30 -8.20
C LEU A 16 -5.45 17.81 -8.21
N PRO A 17 -4.52 18.72 -8.55
CA PRO A 17 -4.77 20.16 -8.45
C PRO A 17 -5.79 20.70 -9.47
N GLN A 18 -6.05 19.98 -10.56
CA GLN A 18 -6.98 20.37 -11.61
C GLN A 18 -7.41 19.16 -12.45
N SER A 19 -8.70 19.05 -12.77
CA SER A 19 -9.26 17.94 -13.57
C SER A 19 -8.83 17.94 -15.05
N GLN A 20 -8.31 19.05 -15.56
CA GLN A 20 -7.82 19.14 -16.94
C GLN A 20 -6.32 18.89 -16.98
N VAL A 21 -5.93 17.68 -17.33
CA VAL A 21 -4.54 17.25 -17.48
C VAL A 21 -4.18 17.27 -18.97
N TYR A 22 -3.13 18.02 -19.33
CA TYR A 22 -2.70 18.16 -20.70
C TYR A 22 -1.61 17.20 -21.11
N ASP A 23 -0.68 16.95 -20.19
CA ASP A 23 0.46 16.07 -20.47
C ASP A 23 0.87 15.29 -19.23
N LEU A 24 1.45 14.13 -19.48
CA LEU A 24 1.97 13.17 -18.50
C LEU A 24 3.39 12.79 -18.87
N LEU A 25 4.23 12.59 -17.88
CA LEU A 25 5.61 12.14 -18.08
C LEU A 25 6.06 11.35 -16.85
N GLN A 26 6.66 10.17 -17.03
CA GLN A 26 7.36 9.47 -15.95
C GLN A 26 8.84 9.86 -15.98
N ASP A 27 9.42 10.19 -14.81
CA ASP A 27 10.85 10.46 -14.68
C ASP A 27 11.65 9.18 -14.35
N GLU A 28 12.97 9.29 -14.30
CA GLU A 28 13.88 8.17 -14.01
C GLU A 28 13.73 7.62 -12.57
N MET A 29 13.17 8.42 -11.66
CA MET A 29 12.89 8.02 -10.28
C MET A 29 11.55 7.29 -10.13
N GLY A 30 10.75 7.27 -11.20
CA GLY A 30 9.43 6.64 -11.25
C GLY A 30 8.26 7.58 -10.96
N TYR A 31 8.47 8.84 -10.61
CA TYR A 31 7.40 9.82 -10.41
C TYR A 31 6.66 10.11 -11.71
N LEU A 32 5.34 10.16 -11.62
CA LEU A 32 4.50 10.62 -12.70
C LEU A 32 4.28 12.14 -12.60
N TRP A 33 4.79 12.89 -13.56
CA TRP A 33 4.62 14.33 -13.66
C TRP A 33 3.38 14.67 -14.48
N LEU A 34 2.61 15.65 -14.03
CA LEU A 34 1.36 16.07 -14.63
C LEU A 34 1.38 17.56 -14.93
N GLY A 35 1.16 17.90 -16.19
CA GLY A 35 0.95 19.27 -16.63
C GLY A 35 -0.54 19.59 -16.69
N THR A 36 -1.02 20.59 -15.92
CA THR A 36 -2.45 20.89 -15.82
C THR A 36 -2.83 22.25 -16.41
N GLN A 37 -4.11 22.40 -16.71
CA GLN A 37 -4.67 23.67 -17.21
C GLN A 37 -5.13 24.55 -16.05
N GLY A 38 -4.21 25.27 -15.43
CA GLY A 38 -4.50 26.25 -14.38
C GLY A 38 -4.15 25.79 -12.96
N GLY A 39 -3.96 24.49 -12.73
CA GLY A 39 -3.51 23.95 -11.43
C GLY A 39 -1.99 23.90 -11.27
N GLY A 40 -1.22 24.22 -12.31
CA GLY A 40 0.24 24.16 -12.29
C GLY A 40 0.79 22.78 -12.64
N LEU A 41 1.99 22.50 -12.12
CA LEU A 41 2.72 21.24 -12.25
C LEU A 41 2.46 20.39 -11.01
N ALA A 42 2.17 19.13 -11.19
CA ALA A 42 2.14 18.16 -10.10
C ALA A 42 3.07 16.99 -10.37
N ASN A 43 3.62 16.38 -9.31
CA ASN A 43 4.12 15.02 -9.40
C ASN A 43 3.26 14.10 -8.55
N PHE A 44 3.26 12.82 -8.91
CA PHE A 44 2.49 11.78 -8.27
C PHE A 44 3.38 10.55 -8.06
N ASP A 45 3.38 10.00 -6.86
CA ASP A 45 4.19 8.84 -6.50
C ASP A 45 3.39 7.53 -6.36
N GLY A 46 2.12 7.58 -6.75
CA GLY A 46 1.14 6.51 -6.60
C GLY A 46 0.11 6.77 -5.50
N ASP A 47 0.41 7.66 -4.53
CA ASP A 47 -0.45 7.98 -3.39
C ASP A 47 -0.66 9.49 -3.18
N ILE A 48 0.40 10.28 -3.24
CA ILE A 48 0.38 11.70 -2.88
C ILE A 48 0.76 12.57 -4.08
N PHE A 49 0.07 13.73 -4.19
CA PHE A 49 0.42 14.80 -5.13
C PHE A 49 1.24 15.88 -4.46
N GLU A 50 2.38 16.22 -5.05
CA GLU A 50 3.13 17.43 -4.74
C GLU A 50 2.94 18.43 -5.86
N VAL A 51 2.59 19.70 -5.53
CA VAL A 51 2.13 20.68 -6.53
C VAL A 51 2.99 21.94 -6.52
N TRP A 52 3.33 22.41 -7.72
CA TRP A 52 4.01 23.70 -7.95
C TRP A 52 3.18 24.59 -8.88
N ASN A 53 3.13 25.87 -8.55
CA ASN A 53 2.38 26.89 -9.26
C ASN A 53 3.22 28.16 -9.46
N GLU A 54 2.59 29.24 -9.95
CA GLU A 54 3.26 30.54 -10.13
C GLU A 54 3.81 31.08 -8.80
N ASP A 55 3.20 30.80 -7.65
CA ASP A 55 3.67 31.23 -6.32
C ASP A 55 4.96 30.52 -5.90
N ASN A 56 5.18 29.33 -6.41
CA ASN A 56 6.42 28.56 -6.20
C ASN A 56 7.51 28.88 -7.25
N GLY A 57 7.27 29.88 -8.12
CA GLY A 57 8.22 30.33 -9.13
C GLY A 57 8.08 29.71 -10.51
N LEU A 58 7.04 28.95 -10.77
CA LEU A 58 6.70 28.46 -12.11
C LEU A 58 6.28 29.64 -13.00
N LEU A 59 6.62 29.60 -14.29
CA LEU A 59 6.31 30.71 -15.23
C LEU A 59 4.80 30.86 -15.49
N SER A 60 4.06 29.75 -15.49
CA SER A 60 2.62 29.72 -15.76
C SER A 60 1.99 28.46 -15.22
N ASN A 61 0.79 28.58 -14.62
CA ASN A 61 -0.05 27.46 -14.19
C ASN A 61 -0.70 26.67 -15.36
N TYR A 62 -0.59 27.19 -16.60
CA TYR A 62 -1.14 26.54 -17.80
C TYR A 62 -0.02 25.78 -18.52
N ILE A 63 0.16 24.50 -18.17
CA ILE A 63 1.21 23.64 -18.69
C ILE A 63 0.65 22.78 -19.83
N HIS A 64 1.39 22.68 -20.92
CA HIS A 64 0.96 21.94 -22.11
C HIS A 64 1.83 20.75 -22.48
N VAL A 65 3.09 20.75 -22.07
CA VAL A 65 4.03 19.69 -22.38
C VAL A 65 5.12 19.58 -21.33
N LEU A 66 5.52 18.37 -21.05
CA LEU A 66 6.59 17.99 -20.15
C LEU A 66 7.67 17.23 -20.91
N TYR A 67 8.93 17.42 -20.54
CA TYR A 67 10.04 16.70 -21.13
C TYR A 67 11.20 16.61 -20.16
N VAL A 68 11.82 15.43 -20.03
CA VAL A 68 13.02 15.24 -19.20
C VAL A 68 14.25 15.11 -20.08
N ALA A 69 15.28 15.86 -19.79
CA ALA A 69 16.60 15.73 -20.40
C ALA A 69 17.69 16.13 -19.40
N ASN A 70 18.77 15.36 -19.33
CA ASN A 70 19.96 15.65 -18.51
C ASN A 70 19.60 16.00 -17.05
N ASP A 71 18.81 15.16 -16.40
CA ASP A 71 18.32 15.31 -15.02
C ASP A 71 17.52 16.61 -14.74
N SER A 72 17.00 17.24 -15.78
CA SER A 72 16.21 18.45 -15.67
C SER A 72 14.84 18.25 -16.30
N LEU A 73 13.80 18.71 -15.61
CA LEU A 73 12.44 18.69 -16.13
C LEU A 73 12.16 20.01 -16.87
N PHE A 74 11.92 19.91 -18.17
CA PHE A 74 11.51 20.99 -19.04
C PHE A 74 10.00 21.08 -19.09
N ILE A 75 9.42 22.24 -18.81
CA ILE A 75 8.00 22.48 -18.64
C ILE A 75 7.58 23.53 -19.66
N GLY A 76 6.90 23.08 -20.71
CA GLY A 76 6.36 23.96 -21.73
C GLY A 76 4.98 24.47 -21.36
N SER A 77 4.83 25.80 -21.29
CA SER A 77 3.62 26.44 -20.82
C SER A 77 3.05 27.47 -21.82
N LYS A 78 1.92 28.06 -21.47
CA LYS A 78 1.28 29.13 -22.24
C LYS A 78 2.18 30.37 -22.38
N ARG A 79 3.07 30.62 -21.39
CA ARG A 79 3.93 31.83 -21.35
C ARG A 79 5.38 31.54 -21.71
N GLY A 80 5.78 30.31 -21.94
CA GLY A 80 7.13 29.93 -22.29
C GLY A 80 7.62 28.65 -21.60
N LEU A 81 8.93 28.55 -21.42
CA LEU A 81 9.63 27.40 -20.86
C LEU A 81 10.02 27.67 -19.40
N SER A 82 9.71 26.76 -18.52
CA SER A 82 10.34 26.64 -17.19
C SER A 82 11.19 25.38 -17.16
N ILE A 83 12.37 25.47 -16.55
CA ILE A 83 13.24 24.33 -16.31
C ILE A 83 13.33 24.14 -14.79
N LYS A 84 12.88 23.02 -14.29
CA LYS A 84 13.01 22.65 -12.87
C LYS A 84 14.40 22.09 -12.62
N VAL A 85 15.17 22.80 -11.81
CA VAL A 85 16.48 22.37 -11.35
C VAL A 85 16.47 22.35 -9.83
N LYS A 86 16.47 21.16 -9.23
CA LYS A 86 16.24 20.98 -7.79
C LYS A 86 14.90 21.62 -7.37
N ASN A 87 14.93 22.50 -6.39
CA ASN A 87 13.77 23.23 -5.86
C ASN A 87 13.54 24.60 -6.50
N ARG A 88 14.18 24.88 -7.65
CA ARG A 88 14.06 26.17 -8.34
C ARG A 88 13.63 26.00 -9.77
N PHE A 89 12.96 27.04 -10.29
CA PHE A 89 12.61 27.16 -11.71
C PHE A 89 13.47 28.22 -12.38
N ILE A 90 14.00 27.89 -13.56
CA ILE A 90 14.63 28.83 -14.47
C ILE A 90 13.65 29.09 -15.60
N ASN A 91 13.24 30.35 -15.81
CA ASN A 91 12.15 30.70 -16.67
C ASN A 91 12.56 31.44 -17.92
N PHE A 92 12.05 31.06 -19.08
CA PHE A 92 12.29 31.66 -20.38
C PHE A 92 10.97 32.01 -21.07
N LYS A 93 10.71 33.27 -21.36
CA LYS A 93 9.49 33.70 -22.08
C LYS A 93 9.56 33.31 -23.56
N SER A 94 8.49 32.71 -24.07
CA SER A 94 8.29 32.39 -25.48
C SER A 94 6.80 32.34 -25.81
N PRO A 95 6.40 32.20 -27.08
CA PRO A 95 5.03 31.80 -27.40
C PRO A 95 4.70 30.46 -26.76
N GLN A 96 3.40 30.17 -26.62
CA GLN A 96 2.92 28.89 -26.08
C GLN A 96 3.64 27.70 -26.71
N ILE A 97 4.22 26.87 -25.88
CA ILE A 97 4.93 25.65 -26.29
C ILE A 97 3.93 24.51 -26.44
N LYS A 98 4.05 23.75 -27.54
CA LYS A 98 3.20 22.62 -27.87
C LYS A 98 3.93 21.29 -27.71
N GLN A 99 5.22 21.24 -28.03
CA GLN A 99 6.08 20.07 -27.84
C GLN A 99 7.51 20.53 -27.55
N ILE A 100 8.22 19.74 -26.75
CA ILE A 100 9.66 19.85 -26.55
C ILE A 100 10.30 18.61 -27.16
N TYR A 101 11.25 18.81 -28.05
CA TYR A 101 11.90 17.75 -28.80
C TYR A 101 13.41 17.90 -28.76
N SER A 102 14.13 16.89 -28.25
CA SER A 102 15.59 16.90 -28.20
C SER A 102 16.18 15.89 -29.17
N PHE A 103 17.16 16.33 -29.95
CA PHE A 103 17.96 15.49 -30.82
C PHE A 103 19.44 15.83 -30.67
N GLY A 104 20.25 14.86 -30.30
CA GLY A 104 21.67 15.06 -29.95
C GLY A 104 21.82 16.03 -28.76
N LYS A 105 22.50 17.14 -28.99
CA LYS A 105 22.74 18.18 -27.96
C LYS A 105 21.82 19.41 -28.11
N ARG A 106 20.79 19.33 -28.90
CA ARG A 106 19.88 20.44 -29.25
C ARG A 106 18.47 20.13 -28.79
N THR A 107 17.86 21.09 -28.08
CA THR A 107 16.45 21.00 -27.68
C THR A 107 15.63 22.03 -28.45
N TYR A 108 14.70 21.54 -29.25
CA TYR A 108 13.79 22.34 -30.06
C TYR A 108 12.44 22.46 -29.37
N LEU A 109 11.82 23.60 -29.45
CA LEU A 109 10.49 23.88 -28.94
C LEU A 109 9.53 24.13 -30.11
N ALA A 110 8.54 23.30 -30.29
CA ALA A 110 7.41 23.54 -31.15
C ALA A 110 6.49 24.56 -30.48
N THR A 111 6.19 25.69 -31.12
CA THR A 111 5.42 26.76 -30.49
C THR A 111 4.26 27.23 -31.36
N LYS A 112 3.38 28.08 -30.79
CA LYS A 112 2.32 28.76 -31.56
C LYS A 112 2.85 29.70 -32.66
N LYS A 113 4.14 30.03 -32.68
CA LYS A 113 4.77 30.92 -33.67
C LYS A 113 6.14 30.38 -34.10
N GLY A 114 6.14 29.27 -34.82
CA GLY A 114 7.36 28.61 -35.34
C GLY A 114 8.15 27.80 -34.30
N VAL A 115 9.36 27.45 -34.67
CA VAL A 115 10.28 26.64 -33.87
C VAL A 115 11.26 27.51 -33.10
N TYR A 116 11.55 27.16 -31.86
CA TYR A 116 12.59 27.77 -31.05
C TYR A 116 13.65 26.72 -30.69
N LEU A 117 14.91 27.18 -30.57
CA LEU A 117 16.02 26.37 -30.12
C LEU A 117 16.46 26.84 -28.72
N PHE A 118 16.50 25.93 -27.79
CA PHE A 118 17.15 26.13 -26.50
C PHE A 118 18.62 25.66 -26.62
N SER A 119 19.54 26.59 -26.42
CA SER A 119 20.97 26.35 -26.62
C SER A 119 21.71 26.13 -25.30
N LYS A 120 22.93 25.55 -25.38
CA LYS A 120 23.76 25.25 -24.20
C LYS A 120 24.15 26.50 -23.36
N ASP A 121 24.10 27.70 -23.95
CA ASP A 121 24.32 28.97 -23.27
C ASP A 121 23.05 29.47 -22.52
N GLU A 122 22.11 28.56 -22.27
CA GLU A 122 20.82 28.87 -21.62
C GLU A 122 20.02 29.98 -22.28
N LYS A 123 20.09 30.10 -23.61
CA LYS A 123 19.35 31.09 -24.38
C LYS A 123 18.32 30.42 -25.27
N LEU A 124 17.16 31.04 -25.33
CA LEU A 124 16.05 30.64 -26.20
C LEU A 124 16.05 31.54 -27.46
N ARG A 125 16.16 30.93 -28.64
CA ARG A 125 16.24 31.65 -29.90
C ARG A 125 15.21 31.07 -30.89
N LYS A 126 14.50 31.98 -31.62
CA LYS A 126 13.61 31.56 -32.71
C LYS A 126 14.47 31.04 -33.88
N VAL A 127 14.14 29.85 -34.39
CA VAL A 127 14.72 29.30 -35.59
C VAL A 127 13.98 29.84 -36.79
N LYS A 128 14.69 30.54 -37.69
CA LYS A 128 14.12 31.01 -38.94
C LYS A 128 14.23 29.92 -39.99
N ILE A 129 13.12 29.47 -40.54
CA ILE A 129 13.05 28.42 -41.56
C ILE A 129 12.49 29.01 -42.85
N ASN A 130 11.21 29.34 -42.86
CA ASN A 130 10.55 30.12 -43.91
C ASN A 130 9.37 30.90 -43.34
N PRO A 131 8.83 31.93 -43.99
CA PRO A 131 7.75 32.76 -43.46
C PRO A 131 6.47 31.99 -43.11
N GLU A 132 6.10 30.97 -43.84
CA GLU A 132 4.88 30.18 -43.61
C GLU A 132 5.02 29.30 -42.36
N ILE A 133 6.14 28.62 -42.19
CA ILE A 133 6.45 27.82 -41.00
C ILE A 133 6.65 28.73 -39.77
N ASP A 134 7.38 29.81 -39.92
CA ASP A 134 7.74 30.72 -38.81
C ASP A 134 6.53 31.42 -38.17
N GLU A 135 5.43 31.59 -38.93
CA GLU A 135 4.19 32.17 -38.44
C GLU A 135 3.08 31.10 -38.20
N SER A 136 3.40 29.82 -38.41
CA SER A 136 2.48 28.71 -38.14
C SER A 136 2.56 28.24 -36.69
N THR A 137 1.49 27.65 -36.20
CA THR A 137 1.54 26.80 -35.01
C THR A 137 2.20 25.48 -35.36
N ILE A 138 3.32 25.19 -34.72
CA ILE A 138 3.98 23.90 -34.81
C ILE A 138 3.43 23.03 -33.68
N ASN A 139 2.76 21.95 -34.00
CA ASN A 139 2.17 21.05 -33.04
C ASN A 139 3.13 19.92 -32.65
N CYS A 140 3.88 19.37 -33.65
CA CYS A 140 4.80 18.27 -33.40
C CYS A 140 6.03 18.37 -34.31
N ILE A 141 7.18 17.94 -33.79
CA ILE A 141 8.47 17.81 -34.48
C ILE A 141 8.90 16.35 -34.36
N LEU A 142 9.26 15.73 -35.46
CA LEU A 142 9.84 14.40 -35.54
C LEU A 142 11.09 14.41 -36.39
N TYR A 143 12.12 13.64 -36.02
CA TYR A 143 13.28 13.35 -36.87
C TYR A 143 13.30 11.85 -37.18
N ASP A 144 13.24 11.49 -38.47
CA ASP A 144 13.16 10.11 -38.91
C ASP A 144 14.53 9.43 -39.13
N GLY A 145 15.62 10.07 -38.73
CA GLY A 145 16.99 9.64 -38.98
C GLY A 145 17.64 10.38 -40.16
N THR A 146 16.84 10.97 -41.05
CA THR A 146 17.30 11.67 -42.27
C THR A 146 16.70 13.07 -42.40
N HIS A 147 15.42 13.22 -42.05
CA HIS A 147 14.68 14.47 -42.25
C HIS A 147 13.89 14.82 -40.99
N TYR A 148 13.63 16.12 -40.81
CA TYR A 148 12.68 16.63 -39.83
C TYR A 148 11.28 16.71 -40.47
N TRP A 149 10.28 16.28 -39.69
CA TRP A 149 8.87 16.38 -40.05
C TRP A 149 8.22 17.35 -39.08
N LEU A 150 7.53 18.36 -39.62
CA LEU A 150 6.81 19.36 -38.82
C LEU A 150 5.32 19.24 -39.07
N ALA A 151 4.57 18.82 -38.04
CA ALA A 151 3.13 18.87 -38.03
C ALA A 151 2.69 20.28 -37.63
N THR A 152 2.00 20.98 -38.52
CA THR A 152 1.57 22.35 -38.34
C THR A 152 0.09 22.54 -38.56
N ASN A 153 -0.47 23.63 -38.07
CA ASN A 153 -1.87 24.00 -38.35
C ASN A 153 -2.14 24.41 -39.80
N LYS A 154 -1.10 24.47 -40.68
CA LYS A 154 -1.21 24.82 -42.10
C LYS A 154 -0.62 23.75 -43.01
N GLY A 155 -0.31 22.61 -42.48
CA GLY A 155 0.22 21.49 -43.26
C GLY A 155 1.32 20.68 -42.61
N LEU A 156 1.71 19.61 -43.28
CA LEU A 156 2.82 18.75 -42.94
C LEU A 156 4.04 19.12 -43.81
N TRP A 157 5.17 19.34 -43.14
CA TRP A 157 6.39 19.75 -43.80
C TRP A 157 7.53 18.75 -43.57
N LYS A 158 8.30 18.49 -44.63
CA LYS A 158 9.52 17.68 -44.58
C LYS A 158 10.73 18.56 -44.87
N LEU A 159 11.76 18.50 -44.01
CA LEU A 159 12.96 19.33 -44.06
C LEU A 159 14.21 18.49 -43.80
N SER A 160 15.30 18.79 -44.51
CA SER A 160 16.60 18.19 -44.21
C SER A 160 17.25 18.71 -42.91
N GLU A 161 17.01 19.97 -42.56
CA GLU A 161 17.54 20.62 -41.37
C GLU A 161 16.59 21.70 -40.81
N LEU A 162 16.65 22.00 -39.52
CA LEU A 162 15.95 23.10 -38.89
C LEU A 162 16.85 24.35 -38.83
N LYS A 163 17.03 25.02 -40.00
CA LYS A 163 17.77 26.29 -40.11
C LYS A 163 17.38 27.08 -41.37
N ALA A 164 17.72 28.39 -41.42
CA ALA A 164 17.33 29.33 -42.45
C ALA A 164 17.94 29.09 -43.89
N SER A 165 18.90 28.21 -44.04
CA SER A 165 19.61 27.97 -45.30
C SER A 165 19.25 26.65 -45.96
N VAL A 166 18.09 26.09 -45.65
CA VAL A 166 17.65 24.82 -46.19
C VAL A 166 17.06 25.02 -47.59
N SER A 167 17.51 24.21 -48.58
CA SER A 167 16.83 24.02 -49.82
C SER A 167 15.33 23.71 -49.61
N GLU A 168 14.49 24.44 -50.25
CA GLU A 168 13.02 24.55 -50.09
C GLU A 168 12.33 23.45 -49.26
N PRO A 169 11.73 23.81 -48.14
CA PRO A 169 10.96 22.88 -47.31
C PRO A 169 9.80 22.34 -48.15
N THR A 170 9.65 21.01 -48.20
CA THR A 170 8.56 20.42 -48.97
C THR A 170 7.31 20.34 -48.14
N LYS A 171 6.25 21.05 -48.54
CA LYS A 171 4.90 20.95 -47.96
C LYS A 171 4.21 19.77 -48.63
N LEU A 172 3.81 18.78 -47.82
CA LEU A 172 3.21 17.54 -48.35
C LEU A 172 1.70 17.63 -48.40
N GLU A 173 1.07 18.12 -47.31
CA GLU A 173 -0.38 18.24 -47.16
C GLU A 173 -0.73 19.56 -46.48
N SER A 174 -1.95 20.06 -46.69
CA SER A 174 -2.38 21.37 -46.23
C SER A 174 -3.30 21.37 -45.03
N ASN A 175 -3.58 20.21 -44.42
CA ASN A 175 -4.49 20.04 -43.32
C ASN A 175 -3.89 20.51 -41.97
N ASN A 176 -4.71 20.56 -40.94
CA ASN A 176 -4.26 20.88 -39.59
C ASN A 176 -3.72 19.60 -38.90
N PHE A 177 -2.41 19.42 -38.96
CA PHE A 177 -1.73 18.27 -38.36
C PHE A 177 -1.46 18.50 -36.87
N THR A 178 -1.83 17.52 -36.04
CA THR A 178 -1.71 17.57 -34.57
C THR A 178 -0.53 16.78 -34.05
N SER A 179 -0.24 15.61 -34.66
CA SER A 179 0.83 14.69 -34.22
C SER A 179 1.48 14.01 -35.41
N VAL A 180 2.73 13.61 -35.26
CA VAL A 180 3.45 12.80 -36.24
C VAL A 180 4.34 11.79 -35.52
N LEU A 181 4.29 10.52 -36.01
CA LEU A 181 5.06 9.39 -35.47
C LEU A 181 5.76 8.66 -36.61
N LEU A 182 6.87 7.99 -36.28
CA LEU A 182 7.54 7.02 -37.15
C LEU A 182 7.29 5.60 -36.65
N HIS A 183 6.81 4.72 -37.52
CA HIS A 183 6.62 3.29 -37.20
C HIS A 183 6.90 2.45 -38.45
N ASN A 184 7.84 1.51 -38.36
CA ASN A 184 8.19 0.58 -39.42
C ASN A 184 8.40 1.27 -40.80
N ASP A 185 9.29 2.28 -40.83
CA ASP A 185 9.58 3.11 -42.03
C ASP A 185 8.38 3.95 -42.53
N LYS A 186 7.22 3.89 -41.89
CA LYS A 186 6.05 4.70 -42.20
C LYS A 186 5.94 5.92 -41.27
N ILE A 187 5.59 7.05 -41.86
CA ILE A 187 5.19 8.26 -41.13
C ILE A 187 3.68 8.23 -40.94
N LEU A 188 3.25 8.24 -39.73
CA LEU A 188 1.85 8.37 -39.31
C LEU A 188 1.61 9.83 -38.91
N ALA A 189 0.83 10.55 -39.67
CA ALA A 189 0.57 11.97 -39.45
C ALA A 189 -0.92 12.20 -39.17
N ALA A 190 -1.25 12.49 -37.91
CA ALA A 190 -2.61 12.74 -37.46
C ALA A 190 -3.05 14.17 -37.78
N THR A 191 -4.29 14.30 -38.19
CA THR A 191 -4.95 15.60 -38.36
C THR A 191 -6.03 15.80 -37.33
N PHE A 192 -6.47 17.04 -37.16
CA PHE A 192 -7.59 17.31 -36.27
C PHE A 192 -8.93 16.88 -36.90
N ASP A 193 -9.13 17.07 -38.22
CA ASP A 193 -10.44 16.92 -38.83
C ASP A 193 -10.55 15.70 -39.81
N ASP A 194 -9.43 15.22 -40.36
CA ASP A 194 -9.48 14.32 -41.50
C ASP A 194 -8.92 12.90 -41.25
N GLY A 195 -8.57 12.58 -39.97
CA GLY A 195 -8.00 11.26 -39.60
C GLY A 195 -6.48 11.22 -39.67
N VAL A 196 -5.92 10.07 -40.06
CA VAL A 196 -4.47 9.79 -40.08
C VAL A 196 -3.98 9.53 -41.48
N PHE A 197 -3.00 10.31 -41.93
CA PHE A 197 -2.23 10.05 -43.14
C PHE A 197 -1.10 9.07 -42.83
N ILE A 198 -1.06 7.98 -43.57
CA ILE A 198 -0.02 6.97 -43.48
C ILE A 198 0.80 7.04 -44.77
N MET A 199 2.09 7.33 -44.69
CA MET A 199 2.98 7.54 -45.82
C MET A 199 4.32 6.85 -45.61
N ASP A 200 4.96 6.44 -46.72
CA ASP A 200 6.33 5.92 -46.69
C ASP A 200 7.32 7.06 -46.37
N SER A 201 8.25 6.86 -45.43
CA SER A 201 9.20 7.90 -45.01
C SER A 201 10.15 8.31 -46.17
N LYS A 202 10.47 7.40 -47.09
CA LYS A 202 11.35 7.62 -48.24
C LYS A 202 10.59 8.18 -49.45
N ASN A 203 9.33 7.74 -49.66
CA ASN A 203 8.46 8.21 -50.73
C ASN A 203 7.12 8.74 -50.18
N PRO A 204 7.05 9.95 -49.63
CA PRO A 204 5.83 10.47 -49.00
C PRO A 204 4.63 10.64 -49.94
N LYS A 205 4.83 10.54 -51.28
CA LYS A 205 3.73 10.58 -52.24
C LYS A 205 2.94 9.27 -52.29
N ASP A 206 3.53 8.19 -51.78
CA ASP A 206 2.86 6.90 -51.58
C ASP A 206 2.20 6.92 -50.20
N SER A 207 0.99 7.47 -50.15
CA SER A 207 0.24 7.70 -48.93
C SER A 207 -1.21 7.26 -49.06
N PHE A 208 -1.80 6.79 -47.97
CA PHE A 208 -3.24 6.59 -47.87
C PHE A 208 -3.78 7.26 -46.59
N LEU A 209 -5.06 7.63 -46.65
CA LEU A 209 -5.76 8.25 -45.51
C LEU A 209 -6.63 7.22 -44.80
N MET A 210 -6.46 7.11 -43.51
CA MET A 210 -7.40 6.49 -42.60
C MET A 210 -8.32 7.61 -42.09
N PRO A 211 -9.59 7.73 -42.56
CA PRO A 211 -10.41 8.92 -42.35
C PRO A 211 -10.97 9.02 -40.91
N GLU A 212 -10.99 7.91 -40.16
CA GLU A 212 -11.43 7.85 -38.78
C GLU A 212 -10.38 7.20 -37.87
N PRO A 213 -10.26 7.61 -36.60
CA PRO A 213 -11.06 8.63 -35.92
C PRO A 213 -10.68 10.06 -36.33
N THR A 214 -11.57 11.02 -36.04
CA THR A 214 -11.29 12.46 -36.22
C THR A 214 -11.00 13.14 -34.87
N ARG A 215 -10.65 14.44 -34.91
CA ARG A 215 -10.29 15.28 -33.75
C ARG A 215 -9.18 14.67 -32.92
N ILE A 216 -8.13 14.22 -33.60
CA ILE A 216 -7.00 13.56 -32.97
C ILE A 216 -6.11 14.57 -32.25
N ASN A 217 -5.88 14.37 -30.96
CA ASN A 217 -4.97 15.16 -30.16
C ASN A 217 -3.53 14.60 -30.20
N SER A 218 -3.38 13.30 -30.01
CA SER A 218 -2.08 12.62 -30.01
C SER A 218 -2.23 11.16 -30.42
N MET A 219 -1.08 10.56 -30.76
CA MET A 219 -0.97 9.14 -31.09
C MET A 219 0.19 8.54 -30.30
N SER A 220 0.09 7.29 -29.93
CA SER A 220 1.12 6.54 -29.21
C SER A 220 1.14 5.08 -29.67
N ILE A 221 2.33 4.57 -29.99
CA ILE A 221 2.55 3.14 -30.26
C ILE A 221 2.81 2.44 -28.94
N GLN A 222 2.02 1.43 -28.61
CA GLN A 222 2.15 0.71 -27.36
C GLN A 222 2.92 -0.59 -27.47
N ASN A 223 2.78 -1.24 -28.62
CA ASN A 223 3.53 -2.43 -29.04
C ASN A 223 3.62 -2.45 -30.57
N GLU A 224 4.22 -3.47 -31.16
CA GLU A 224 4.38 -3.56 -32.62
C GLU A 224 3.05 -3.58 -33.39
N ASP A 225 1.97 -4.05 -32.74
CA ASP A 225 0.67 -4.29 -33.36
C ASP A 225 -0.40 -3.24 -33.04
N GLU A 226 -0.18 -2.35 -32.03
CA GLU A 226 -1.23 -1.45 -31.56
C GLU A 226 -0.82 0.03 -31.61
N LEU A 227 -1.58 0.80 -32.39
CA LEU A 227 -1.60 2.26 -32.36
C LEU A 227 -2.78 2.78 -31.54
N TRP A 228 -2.50 3.51 -30.47
CA TRP A 228 -3.48 4.15 -29.64
C TRP A 228 -3.63 5.62 -30.01
N ILE A 229 -4.86 6.04 -30.35
CA ILE A 229 -5.20 7.36 -30.86
C ILE A 229 -6.07 8.07 -29.83
N ALA A 230 -5.56 9.15 -29.25
CA ALA A 230 -6.27 10.02 -28.33
C ALA A 230 -7.10 11.07 -29.10
N THR A 231 -8.41 11.11 -28.86
CA THR A 231 -9.33 12.01 -29.56
C THR A 231 -10.00 13.01 -28.62
N ASP A 232 -10.53 14.10 -29.19
CA ASP A 232 -11.27 15.14 -28.44
C ASP A 232 -12.76 14.86 -28.36
N ASN A 233 -13.30 13.80 -28.93
CA ASN A 233 -14.74 13.53 -29.01
C ASN A 233 -15.15 12.07 -28.82
N GLU A 234 -14.22 11.12 -29.02
CA GLU A 234 -14.55 9.70 -29.06
C GLU A 234 -13.81 8.88 -27.99
N GLY A 235 -12.97 9.53 -27.21
CA GLY A 235 -12.09 8.87 -26.26
C GLY A 235 -10.82 8.39 -26.90
N ILE A 236 -10.51 7.11 -26.76
CA ILE A 236 -9.34 6.46 -27.35
C ILE A 236 -9.81 5.43 -28.36
N VAL A 237 -9.22 5.47 -29.54
CA VAL A 237 -9.40 4.47 -30.59
C VAL A 237 -8.09 3.68 -30.73
N VAL A 238 -8.17 2.37 -30.64
CA VAL A 238 -7.04 1.46 -30.79
C VAL A 238 -7.12 0.81 -32.15
N VAL A 239 -6.04 0.90 -32.91
CA VAL A 239 -5.96 0.45 -34.29
C VAL A 239 -4.81 -0.54 -34.43
N GLU A 240 -5.03 -1.63 -35.19
CA GLU A 240 -3.98 -2.56 -35.58
C GLU A 240 -3.02 -1.89 -36.58
N THR A 241 -1.71 -1.93 -36.32
CA THR A 241 -0.69 -1.21 -37.10
C THR A 241 -0.46 -1.79 -38.49
N GLN A 242 -0.84 -3.06 -38.74
CA GLN A 242 -0.64 -3.72 -40.01
C GLN A 242 -1.74 -3.38 -41.04
N LYS A 243 -3.01 -3.40 -40.57
CA LYS A 243 -4.20 -3.16 -41.43
C LYS A 243 -4.82 -1.80 -41.26
N PHE A 244 -4.44 -1.09 -40.20
CA PHE A 244 -5.04 0.18 -39.75
C PHE A 244 -6.56 0.07 -39.58
N SER A 245 -7.02 -1.05 -39.01
CA SER A 245 -8.42 -1.28 -38.64
C SER A 245 -8.64 -1.12 -37.15
N GLU A 246 -9.78 -0.58 -36.74
CA GLU A 246 -10.16 -0.44 -35.37
C GLU A 246 -10.28 -1.81 -34.69
N ILE A 247 -9.55 -1.99 -33.57
CA ILE A 247 -9.60 -3.20 -32.75
C ILE A 247 -10.50 -2.93 -31.51
N LYS A 248 -10.36 -1.73 -30.92
CA LYS A 248 -10.98 -1.42 -29.63
C LYS A 248 -11.20 0.09 -29.49
N LYS A 249 -12.23 0.44 -28.72
CA LYS A 249 -12.53 1.82 -28.37
C LYS A 249 -12.74 1.96 -26.86
N LEU A 250 -12.10 2.95 -26.24
CA LEU A 250 -12.32 3.33 -24.84
C LEU A 250 -12.97 4.72 -24.80
N ASN A 251 -14.19 4.79 -24.30
CA ASN A 251 -14.98 6.02 -24.28
C ASN A 251 -15.87 6.10 -23.03
N THR A 252 -16.82 6.98 -23.01
CA THR A 252 -17.72 7.21 -21.86
C THR A 252 -18.67 6.04 -21.60
N THR A 253 -18.83 5.10 -22.53
CA THR A 253 -19.68 3.92 -22.31
C THR A 253 -18.94 2.78 -21.65
N ASN A 254 -17.60 2.86 -21.59
CA ASN A 254 -16.75 1.77 -21.08
C ASN A 254 -15.59 2.24 -20.17
N GLY A 255 -15.82 3.32 -19.40
CA GLY A 255 -14.99 3.66 -18.26
C GLY A 255 -14.36 5.05 -18.24
N LEU A 256 -14.32 5.80 -19.34
CA LEU A 256 -13.90 7.21 -19.29
C LEU A 256 -15.07 8.09 -18.82
N ALA A 257 -14.82 9.03 -17.89
CA ALA A 257 -15.83 10.00 -17.49
C ALA A 257 -16.10 11.07 -18.57
N VAL A 258 -15.11 11.32 -19.43
CA VAL A 258 -15.20 12.32 -20.52
C VAL A 258 -14.56 11.78 -21.80
N PRO A 259 -15.04 12.18 -22.99
CA PRO A 259 -14.49 11.71 -24.26
C PRO A 259 -13.22 12.48 -24.69
N HIS A 260 -12.82 13.51 -23.96
CA HIS A 260 -11.75 14.43 -24.35
C HIS A 260 -10.39 13.93 -23.86
N VAL A 261 -9.73 13.07 -24.60
CA VAL A 261 -8.40 12.52 -24.26
C VAL A 261 -7.31 13.40 -24.88
N ARG A 262 -6.29 13.77 -24.09
CA ARG A 262 -5.18 14.63 -24.52
C ARG A 262 -3.95 13.85 -24.93
N THR A 263 -3.46 12.98 -24.07
CA THR A 263 -2.28 12.16 -24.34
C THR A 263 -2.34 10.82 -23.63
N ILE A 264 -1.55 9.90 -24.12
CA ILE A 264 -1.40 8.55 -23.57
C ILE A 264 0.10 8.28 -23.48
N ILE A 265 0.57 7.90 -22.31
CA ILE A 265 1.95 7.47 -22.10
C ILE A 265 2.01 6.06 -21.54
N LYS A 266 3.13 5.40 -21.74
CA LYS A 266 3.47 4.12 -21.13
C LYS A 266 4.52 4.36 -20.07
N ASP A 267 4.29 3.81 -18.85
CA ASP A 267 5.29 3.85 -17.79
C ASP A 267 6.33 2.73 -17.94
N ASP A 268 7.34 2.73 -17.10
CA ASP A 268 8.41 1.72 -17.06
C ASP A 268 7.91 0.31 -16.70
N ARG A 269 6.71 0.19 -16.14
CA ARG A 269 6.01 -1.07 -15.83
C ARG A 269 5.01 -1.49 -16.89
N SER A 270 5.00 -0.80 -18.02
CA SER A 270 4.06 -1.03 -19.13
C SER A 270 2.59 -0.72 -18.79
N ASN A 271 2.27 0.01 -17.72
CA ASN A 271 0.93 0.56 -17.55
C ASN A 271 0.75 1.76 -18.48
N LEU A 272 -0.48 1.95 -18.94
CA LEU A 272 -0.82 3.11 -19.74
C LEU A 272 -1.50 4.17 -18.87
N TRP A 273 -1.02 5.39 -19.00
CA TRP A 273 -1.58 6.55 -18.33
C TRP A 273 -2.22 7.49 -19.34
N ILE A 274 -3.44 7.90 -19.06
CA ILE A 274 -4.31 8.63 -19.99
C ILE A 274 -4.65 9.97 -19.38
N ALA A 275 -4.28 11.08 -20.01
CA ALA A 275 -4.64 12.43 -19.62
C ALA A 275 -5.94 12.88 -20.28
N THR A 276 -6.83 13.52 -19.55
CA THR A 276 -8.10 14.01 -20.09
C THR A 276 -8.37 15.48 -19.79
N SER A 277 -9.24 16.10 -20.59
CA SER A 277 -9.76 17.45 -20.34
C SER A 277 -11.07 17.38 -19.55
N GLY A 278 -10.97 17.36 -18.22
CA GLY A 278 -12.13 17.46 -17.33
C GLY A 278 -12.44 16.21 -16.50
N GLY A 279 -11.90 15.04 -16.87
CA GLY A 279 -12.04 13.79 -16.11
C GLY A 279 -10.82 13.41 -15.27
N GLY A 280 -9.84 14.30 -15.08
CA GLY A 280 -8.59 13.98 -14.44
C GLY A 280 -7.68 13.15 -15.35
N PHE A 281 -7.01 12.16 -14.79
CA PHE A 281 -6.22 11.20 -15.55
C PHE A 281 -6.56 9.77 -15.11
N TYR A 282 -6.21 8.81 -15.97
CA TYR A 282 -6.54 7.40 -15.74
C TYR A 282 -5.31 6.56 -15.87
N LYS A 283 -5.27 5.51 -15.06
CA LYS A 283 -4.39 4.36 -15.25
C LYS A 283 -5.16 3.27 -15.96
N TYR A 284 -4.68 2.82 -17.10
CA TYR A 284 -5.19 1.65 -17.81
C TYR A 284 -4.35 0.43 -17.43
N PHE A 285 -5.00 -0.53 -16.81
CA PHE A 285 -4.36 -1.78 -16.43
C PHE A 285 -4.27 -2.71 -17.63
N GLN A 286 -3.08 -3.00 -18.10
CA GLN A 286 -2.83 -4.13 -18.99
C GLN A 286 -2.74 -5.41 -18.16
N ASN A 287 -3.83 -5.75 -17.49
CA ASN A 287 -3.86 -6.93 -16.64
C ASN A 287 -4.68 -8.05 -17.29
N ASN A 288 -4.49 -9.24 -16.77
CA ASN A 288 -5.17 -10.44 -17.21
C ASN A 288 -6.58 -10.57 -16.62
N PHE A 289 -7.11 -9.51 -15.99
CA PHE A 289 -8.42 -9.53 -15.38
C PHE A 289 -9.46 -8.80 -16.21
N LYS A 290 -10.61 -9.41 -16.37
CA LYS A 290 -11.80 -8.83 -16.95
C LYS A 290 -12.92 -8.91 -15.93
N HIS A 291 -13.57 -7.80 -15.67
CA HIS A 291 -14.58 -7.69 -14.63
C HIS A 291 -15.99 -7.55 -15.20
N TYR A 292 -16.94 -8.16 -14.51
CA TYR A 292 -18.37 -8.13 -14.84
C TYR A 292 -19.17 -7.71 -13.61
N ASP A 293 -20.00 -6.69 -13.77
CA ASP A 293 -20.87 -6.11 -12.74
C ASP A 293 -22.19 -5.63 -13.33
N LYS A 294 -23.00 -4.89 -12.55
CA LYS A 294 -24.24 -4.31 -13.05
C LYS A 294 -24.02 -3.36 -14.22
N ALA A 295 -22.94 -2.61 -14.26
CA ALA A 295 -22.63 -1.69 -15.35
C ALA A 295 -22.31 -2.44 -16.65
N THR A 296 -21.79 -3.65 -16.53
CA THR A 296 -21.48 -4.54 -17.67
C THR A 296 -22.66 -5.40 -18.11
N GLY A 297 -23.77 -5.35 -17.39
CA GLY A 297 -25.00 -6.06 -17.74
C GLY A 297 -25.40 -7.20 -16.82
N LEU A 298 -24.68 -7.45 -15.73
CA LEU A 298 -25.14 -8.36 -14.69
C LEU A 298 -26.36 -7.75 -13.97
N LYS A 299 -27.22 -8.60 -13.44
CA LYS A 299 -28.38 -8.16 -12.67
C LYS A 299 -28.06 -7.88 -11.20
N GLY A 300 -27.03 -8.52 -10.65
CA GLY A 300 -26.57 -8.31 -9.29
C GLY A 300 -25.04 -8.39 -9.19
N ASN A 301 -24.43 -7.66 -8.25
CA ASN A 301 -22.98 -7.65 -8.08
C ASN A 301 -22.46 -8.79 -7.22
N ARG A 302 -23.23 -9.28 -6.24
CA ARG A 302 -22.78 -10.36 -5.37
C ARG A 302 -22.98 -11.70 -6.05
N ILE A 303 -21.87 -12.37 -6.40
CA ILE A 303 -21.85 -13.64 -7.12
C ILE A 303 -21.60 -14.77 -6.13
N TYR A 304 -22.58 -15.64 -5.94
CA TYR A 304 -22.55 -16.72 -4.96
C TYR A 304 -22.07 -18.06 -5.51
N ALA A 305 -22.21 -18.28 -6.81
CA ALA A 305 -21.75 -19.50 -7.48
C ALA A 305 -21.27 -19.19 -8.89
N VAL A 306 -20.27 -19.91 -9.33
CA VAL A 306 -19.71 -19.90 -10.67
C VAL A 306 -19.54 -21.34 -11.13
N HIS A 307 -19.89 -21.65 -12.37
CA HIS A 307 -19.69 -22.97 -12.97
C HIS A 307 -19.50 -22.86 -14.48
N HIS A 308 -18.43 -23.48 -14.99
CA HIS A 308 -18.21 -23.61 -16.42
C HIS A 308 -18.88 -24.88 -16.98
N ALA A 309 -19.87 -24.67 -17.83
CA ALA A 309 -20.55 -25.74 -18.55
C ALA A 309 -20.21 -25.70 -20.04
N LYS A 310 -20.53 -26.77 -20.79
CA LYS A 310 -20.26 -26.89 -22.23
C LYS A 310 -20.74 -25.70 -23.09
N ASP A 311 -21.74 -24.96 -22.63
CA ASP A 311 -22.37 -23.88 -23.38
C ASP A 311 -22.02 -22.49 -22.85
N GLY A 312 -21.11 -22.38 -21.88
CA GLY A 312 -20.63 -21.13 -21.30
C GLY A 312 -20.53 -21.17 -19.77
N VAL A 313 -20.20 -20.01 -19.20
CA VAL A 313 -20.06 -19.84 -17.76
C VAL A 313 -21.42 -19.48 -17.15
N TRP A 314 -21.88 -20.29 -16.20
CA TRP A 314 -23.08 -20.06 -15.43
C TRP A 314 -22.75 -19.44 -14.09
N ILE A 315 -23.46 -18.39 -13.73
CA ILE A 315 -23.29 -17.71 -12.46
C ILE A 315 -24.61 -17.50 -11.75
N SER A 316 -24.52 -17.31 -10.45
CA SER A 316 -25.64 -16.90 -9.61
C SER A 316 -25.34 -15.55 -8.99
N SER A 317 -26.29 -14.61 -9.12
CA SER A 317 -26.19 -13.30 -8.49
C SER A 317 -27.34 -13.05 -7.48
N SER A 318 -27.13 -12.06 -6.60
CA SER A 318 -28.05 -11.74 -5.50
C SER A 318 -29.47 -11.28 -5.93
N GLU A 319 -29.64 -10.86 -7.19
CA GLU A 319 -30.86 -10.14 -7.61
C GLU A 319 -31.62 -10.82 -8.76
N ASN A 320 -31.10 -11.88 -9.37
CA ASN A 320 -31.77 -12.52 -10.52
C ASN A 320 -31.47 -14.02 -10.69
N GLY A 321 -31.13 -14.73 -9.64
CA GLY A 321 -30.86 -16.17 -9.75
C GLY A 321 -29.74 -16.48 -10.75
N LEU A 322 -30.04 -17.21 -11.81
CA LEU A 322 -29.07 -17.71 -12.79
C LEU A 322 -28.82 -16.73 -13.95
N THR A 323 -27.57 -16.60 -14.35
CA THR A 323 -27.13 -15.87 -15.55
C THR A 323 -26.08 -16.73 -16.28
N LYS A 324 -26.16 -16.78 -17.59
CA LYS A 324 -25.18 -17.43 -18.46
C LYS A 324 -24.34 -16.38 -19.17
N ILE A 325 -23.04 -16.64 -19.25
CA ILE A 325 -22.08 -15.81 -20.01
C ILE A 325 -21.45 -16.69 -21.07
N ASP A 326 -21.55 -16.28 -22.34
CA ASP A 326 -20.93 -16.97 -23.46
C ASP A 326 -20.34 -15.98 -24.48
N SER A 327 -19.90 -16.46 -25.62
CA SER A 327 -19.32 -15.62 -26.70
C SER A 327 -20.27 -14.56 -27.27
N LEU A 328 -21.59 -14.73 -27.08
CA LEU A 328 -22.62 -13.78 -27.54
C LEU A 328 -22.93 -12.71 -26.50
N GLY A 329 -22.50 -12.91 -25.25
CA GLY A 329 -22.67 -11.92 -24.18
C GLY A 329 -23.17 -12.49 -22.85
N ILE A 330 -23.84 -11.62 -22.09
CA ILE A 330 -24.43 -11.92 -20.79
C ILE A 330 -25.92 -12.17 -21.00
N HIS A 331 -26.38 -13.35 -20.62
CA HIS A 331 -27.75 -13.83 -20.80
C HIS A 331 -28.37 -14.15 -19.43
N PRO A 332 -29.08 -13.21 -18.79
CA PRO A 332 -29.88 -13.52 -17.61
C PRO A 332 -30.97 -14.53 -18.00
N ILE A 333 -31.07 -15.61 -17.23
CA ILE A 333 -32.13 -16.60 -17.45
C ILE A 333 -33.45 -16.00 -17.00
N GLU A 334 -34.44 -16.02 -17.90
CA GLU A 334 -35.78 -15.57 -17.56
C GLU A 334 -36.31 -16.33 -16.34
N LYS A 335 -37.09 -15.65 -15.51
CA LYS A 335 -37.59 -16.10 -14.22
C LYS A 335 -38.15 -17.52 -14.31
N VAL A 336 -37.45 -18.49 -13.76
CA VAL A 336 -38.08 -19.71 -13.30
C VAL A 336 -38.88 -19.29 -12.09
N THR A 337 -40.21 -19.34 -12.17
CA THR A 337 -41.16 -18.73 -11.22
C THR A 337 -40.84 -18.99 -9.75
N ASP A 338 -40.26 -20.14 -9.41
CA ASP A 338 -39.92 -20.51 -8.04
C ASP A 338 -38.47 -20.26 -7.64
N PHE A 339 -37.62 -19.86 -8.61
CA PHE A 339 -36.19 -19.55 -8.40
C PHE A 339 -35.79 -18.13 -8.78
N ALA A 340 -36.74 -17.25 -8.92
CA ALA A 340 -36.49 -15.83 -9.10
C ALA A 340 -36.08 -15.19 -7.76
N ASP A 341 -35.06 -14.37 -7.78
CA ASP A 341 -34.54 -13.61 -6.62
C ASP A 341 -34.00 -14.49 -5.45
N VAL A 342 -33.55 -15.72 -5.75
CA VAL A 342 -33.05 -16.70 -4.81
C VAL A 342 -31.52 -16.69 -4.81
N LYS A 343 -30.93 -16.88 -3.63
CA LYS A 343 -29.47 -17.05 -3.49
C LYS A 343 -29.06 -18.47 -3.84
N ILE A 344 -28.64 -18.70 -5.06
CA ILE A 344 -28.11 -19.97 -5.52
C ILE A 344 -26.66 -20.08 -5.06
N LYS A 345 -26.33 -21.12 -4.30
CA LYS A 345 -25.02 -21.32 -3.67
C LYS A 345 -24.10 -22.26 -4.43
N THR A 346 -24.68 -23.09 -5.27
CA THR A 346 -23.93 -24.03 -6.08
C THR A 346 -24.59 -24.22 -7.44
N ILE A 347 -23.75 -24.31 -8.46
CA ILE A 347 -24.14 -24.66 -9.82
C ILE A 347 -23.22 -25.78 -10.27
N THR A 348 -23.75 -26.79 -10.90
CA THR A 348 -22.99 -27.86 -11.56
C THR A 348 -23.72 -28.35 -12.78
N SER A 349 -23.08 -29.10 -13.66
CA SER A 349 -23.69 -29.69 -14.85
C SER A 349 -23.35 -31.16 -14.98
N ASN A 350 -24.26 -31.94 -15.55
CA ASN A 350 -23.98 -33.31 -15.94
C ASN A 350 -23.23 -33.37 -17.31
N THR A 351 -22.86 -34.56 -17.73
CA THR A 351 -22.15 -34.79 -19.01
C THR A 351 -22.94 -34.34 -20.23
N ASP A 352 -24.27 -34.23 -20.14
CA ASP A 352 -25.15 -33.76 -21.21
C ASP A 352 -25.23 -32.23 -21.27
N GLY A 353 -24.65 -31.51 -20.27
CA GLY A 353 -24.70 -30.07 -20.15
C GLY A 353 -25.95 -29.52 -19.48
N ASN A 354 -26.77 -30.36 -18.85
CA ASN A 354 -27.92 -29.96 -18.06
C ASN A 354 -27.48 -29.43 -16.70
N ILE A 355 -28.12 -28.36 -16.25
CA ILE A 355 -27.67 -27.56 -15.08
C ILE A 355 -28.43 -27.99 -13.81
N TRP A 356 -27.70 -28.22 -12.75
CA TRP A 356 -28.17 -28.35 -11.40
C TRP A 356 -27.76 -27.12 -10.58
N ALA A 357 -28.73 -26.56 -9.89
CA ALA A 357 -28.49 -25.38 -9.05
C ALA A 357 -29.13 -25.55 -7.68
N GLY A 358 -28.32 -25.37 -6.63
CA GLY A 358 -28.78 -25.46 -5.24
C GLY A 358 -28.89 -24.08 -4.59
N SER A 359 -29.96 -23.83 -3.85
CA SER A 359 -30.29 -22.56 -3.25
C SER A 359 -30.28 -22.54 -1.72
N ASP A 360 -30.33 -21.34 -1.14
CA ASP A 360 -30.42 -21.15 0.31
C ASP A 360 -31.83 -21.36 0.89
N ASP A 361 -32.90 -21.37 0.08
CA ASP A 361 -34.28 -21.39 0.59
C ASP A 361 -35.33 -21.98 -0.35
N ARG A 362 -34.94 -22.56 -1.50
CA ARG A 362 -35.85 -23.13 -2.51
C ARG A 362 -35.45 -24.53 -2.97
N GLY A 363 -34.49 -25.16 -2.33
CA GLY A 363 -34.01 -26.48 -2.70
C GLY A 363 -33.14 -26.48 -3.96
N ILE A 364 -33.38 -27.45 -4.83
CA ILE A 364 -32.60 -27.72 -6.03
C ILE A 364 -33.43 -27.43 -7.29
N LEU A 365 -32.87 -26.68 -8.22
CA LEU A 365 -33.32 -26.53 -9.59
C LEU A 365 -32.52 -27.45 -10.51
N TYR A 366 -33.21 -28.32 -11.24
CA TYR A 366 -32.64 -29.06 -12.37
C TYR A 366 -33.19 -28.48 -13.68
N ARG A 367 -32.29 -27.98 -14.51
CA ARG A 367 -32.61 -27.37 -15.82
C ARG A 367 -32.11 -28.29 -16.93
N GLU A 368 -33.07 -29.02 -17.52
CA GLU A 368 -32.80 -29.89 -18.64
C GLU A 368 -32.98 -29.15 -19.97
N THR A 369 -32.08 -29.36 -20.91
CA THR A 369 -32.18 -28.78 -22.25
C THR A 369 -32.00 -29.87 -23.30
N LYS A 370 -33.01 -30.10 -24.10
CA LYS A 370 -33.05 -31.11 -25.17
C LYS A 370 -33.29 -30.45 -26.52
N MET A 371 -32.79 -31.08 -27.58
CA MET A 371 -33.17 -30.78 -28.96
C MET A 371 -34.40 -31.59 -29.30
N GLU A 372 -35.51 -30.94 -29.60
CA GLU A 372 -36.74 -31.58 -30.05
C GLU A 372 -36.95 -31.25 -31.50
N ASP A 373 -37.15 -32.30 -32.31
CA ASP A 373 -37.47 -32.16 -33.72
C ASP A 373 -38.95 -31.89 -33.90
N SER A 374 -39.22 -30.74 -34.46
CA SER A 374 -40.57 -30.32 -34.82
C SER A 374 -40.75 -30.35 -36.31
N LEU A 375 -41.80 -30.96 -36.78
CA LEU A 375 -42.18 -30.93 -38.18
C LEU A 375 -42.81 -29.56 -38.51
N VAL A 376 -42.24 -28.81 -39.37
CA VAL A 376 -42.78 -27.52 -39.86
C VAL A 376 -43.33 -27.75 -41.24
N PHE A 377 -44.61 -27.47 -41.40
CA PHE A 377 -45.31 -27.56 -42.68
C PHE A 377 -45.27 -26.20 -43.32
N THR A 378 -44.59 -26.07 -44.44
CA THR A 378 -44.62 -24.86 -45.29
C THR A 378 -45.40 -25.15 -46.54
N VAL A 379 -46.41 -24.32 -46.81
CA VAL A 379 -47.20 -24.43 -48.09
C VAL A 379 -46.59 -23.47 -49.09
N SER A 380 -46.06 -24.00 -50.17
CA SER A 380 -45.52 -23.16 -51.26
C SER A 380 -46.66 -22.54 -52.07
N ASN A 381 -46.39 -21.48 -52.84
CA ASN A 381 -47.35 -20.80 -53.70
C ASN A 381 -47.94 -21.75 -54.79
N THR A 382 -47.40 -22.96 -54.94
CA THR A 382 -47.88 -24.02 -55.83
C THR A 382 -48.70 -25.06 -55.11
N PHE A 383 -49.17 -24.82 -53.86
CA PHE A 383 -49.94 -25.75 -53.01
C PHE A 383 -49.17 -27.08 -52.68
N GLN A 384 -47.85 -27.10 -52.84
CA GLN A 384 -47.06 -28.20 -52.37
C GLN A 384 -46.72 -28.02 -50.86
N ILE A 385 -47.01 -29.06 -50.10
CA ILE A 385 -46.62 -29.06 -48.68
C ILE A 385 -45.22 -29.58 -48.54
N ASN A 386 -44.28 -28.75 -48.16
CA ASN A 386 -42.94 -29.19 -47.77
C ASN A 386 -42.96 -29.42 -46.26
N ILE A 387 -42.45 -30.59 -45.88
CA ILE A 387 -42.29 -30.97 -44.48
C ILE A 387 -40.79 -30.83 -44.14
N ASP A 388 -40.45 -29.83 -43.40
CA ASP A 388 -39.07 -29.62 -42.90
C ASP A 388 -39.01 -30.01 -41.41
N THR A 389 -38.00 -30.75 -41.08
CA THR A 389 -37.71 -31.01 -39.63
C THR A 389 -36.82 -29.91 -39.13
N ILE A 390 -37.34 -29.14 -38.17
CA ILE A 390 -36.58 -28.10 -37.47
C ILE A 390 -36.32 -28.58 -36.07
N SER A 391 -35.05 -28.78 -35.74
CA SER A 391 -34.66 -29.08 -34.35
C SER A 391 -34.71 -27.80 -33.52
N LYS A 392 -35.55 -27.75 -32.49
CA LYS A 392 -35.72 -26.65 -31.57
C LYS A 392 -35.14 -26.99 -30.21
N LYS A 393 -34.40 -26.07 -29.62
CA LYS A 393 -33.92 -26.21 -28.25
C LYS A 393 -35.11 -26.00 -27.27
N VAL A 394 -35.50 -27.03 -26.55
CA VAL A 394 -36.56 -26.97 -25.51
C VAL A 394 -35.91 -27.13 -24.15
N THR A 395 -36.29 -26.26 -23.22
CA THR A 395 -35.75 -26.29 -21.84
C THR A 395 -36.88 -26.56 -20.86
N LYS A 396 -36.69 -27.56 -19.99
CA LYS A 396 -37.59 -27.95 -18.91
C LYS A 396 -36.91 -27.70 -17.58
N ASN A 397 -37.63 -27.14 -16.60
CA ASN A 397 -37.13 -26.90 -15.26
C ASN A 397 -37.89 -27.77 -14.25
N HIS A 398 -37.14 -28.40 -13.37
CA HIS A 398 -37.66 -29.23 -12.27
C HIS A 398 -37.17 -28.65 -10.96
N VAL A 399 -38.02 -28.56 -9.95
CA VAL A 399 -37.69 -28.04 -8.63
C VAL A 399 -37.87 -29.13 -7.59
N PHE A 400 -36.85 -29.34 -6.76
CA PHE A 400 -36.87 -30.31 -5.67
C PHE A 400 -36.62 -29.59 -4.34
N ASN A 401 -37.63 -29.65 -3.45
CA ASN A 401 -37.65 -28.93 -2.18
C ASN A 401 -38.39 -29.74 -1.10
N GLU A 402 -38.48 -29.20 0.12
CA GLU A 402 -39.18 -29.88 1.22
C GLU A 402 -40.68 -30.13 0.90
N GLU A 403 -41.33 -29.28 0.15
CA GLU A 403 -42.74 -29.41 -0.21
C GLU A 403 -43.00 -30.63 -1.11
N ASN A 404 -42.02 -31.01 -1.95
CA ASN A 404 -42.12 -32.18 -2.84
C ASN A 404 -41.25 -33.36 -2.39
N GLY A 405 -40.77 -33.33 -1.12
CA GLY A 405 -40.16 -34.48 -0.46
C GLY A 405 -38.62 -34.52 -0.47
N PHE A 406 -37.96 -33.48 -0.91
CA PHE A 406 -36.51 -33.37 -0.70
C PHE A 406 -36.22 -32.98 0.75
N PRO A 407 -35.15 -33.48 1.40
CA PRO A 407 -34.93 -33.31 2.85
C PRO A 407 -34.56 -31.90 3.32
N SER A 408 -34.27 -30.95 2.40
CA SER A 408 -33.89 -29.58 2.76
C SER A 408 -34.06 -28.63 1.59
N ASP A 409 -34.50 -27.41 1.89
CA ASP A 409 -34.49 -26.28 0.96
C ASP A 409 -33.16 -25.52 0.94
N TRP A 410 -32.27 -25.81 1.88
CA TRP A 410 -30.99 -25.14 2.05
C TRP A 410 -29.82 -25.98 1.51
N ILE A 411 -29.42 -25.73 0.29
CA ILE A 411 -28.38 -26.51 -0.42
C ILE A 411 -27.09 -25.71 -0.48
N ARG A 412 -25.98 -26.27 -0.04
CA ARG A 412 -24.66 -25.65 -0.03
C ARG A 412 -23.83 -26.06 -1.23
N LYS A 413 -23.82 -27.32 -1.57
CA LYS A 413 -23.05 -27.90 -2.68
C LYS A 413 -23.78 -29.04 -3.31
N ILE A 414 -23.68 -29.16 -4.62
CA ILE A 414 -24.12 -30.35 -5.38
C ILE A 414 -22.88 -30.90 -6.09
N VAL A 415 -22.68 -32.21 -5.97
CA VAL A 415 -21.64 -32.97 -6.68
C VAL A 415 -22.32 -34.10 -7.45
N ILE A 416 -21.94 -34.22 -8.72
CA ILE A 416 -22.41 -35.31 -9.59
C ILE A 416 -21.27 -36.29 -9.76
N THR A 417 -21.47 -37.51 -9.28
CA THR A 417 -20.53 -38.63 -9.43
C THR A 417 -21.02 -39.57 -10.52
N GLU A 418 -20.24 -40.58 -10.86
CA GLU A 418 -20.69 -41.60 -11.84
C GLU A 418 -21.95 -42.33 -11.42
N ASP A 419 -22.12 -42.58 -10.14
CA ASP A 419 -23.21 -43.43 -9.59
C ASP A 419 -24.42 -42.64 -9.09
N ALA A 420 -24.26 -41.38 -8.68
CA ALA A 420 -25.30 -40.63 -8.01
C ALA A 420 -25.08 -39.12 -8.03
N ILE A 421 -26.08 -38.38 -7.60
CA ILE A 421 -26.01 -36.96 -7.31
C ILE A 421 -26.01 -36.79 -5.79
N TRP A 422 -25.13 -35.97 -5.30
CA TRP A 422 -24.98 -35.68 -3.89
C TRP A 422 -25.28 -34.22 -3.59
N ALA A 423 -26.07 -33.94 -2.58
CA ALA A 423 -26.37 -32.63 -2.11
C ALA A 423 -25.92 -32.44 -0.65
N ALA A 424 -24.96 -31.56 -0.41
CA ALA A 424 -24.66 -31.10 0.93
C ALA A 424 -25.66 -30.01 1.33
N THR A 425 -26.32 -30.19 2.46
CA THR A 425 -27.36 -29.28 2.96
C THR A 425 -26.87 -28.50 4.19
N TYR A 426 -27.51 -27.39 4.48
CA TYR A 426 -27.31 -26.69 5.74
C TYR A 426 -28.33 -27.16 6.77
N ALA A 427 -27.90 -28.00 7.70
CA ALA A 427 -28.65 -28.58 8.81
C ALA A 427 -29.36 -29.93 8.58
N SER A 428 -29.42 -30.47 7.36
CA SER A 428 -30.05 -31.77 7.09
C SER A 428 -29.05 -32.86 6.67
N GLY A 429 -27.73 -32.55 6.67
CA GLY A 429 -26.68 -33.52 6.32
C GLY A 429 -26.44 -33.62 4.82
N ILE A 430 -25.99 -34.81 4.37
CA ILE A 430 -25.69 -35.09 2.96
C ILE A 430 -26.74 -36.02 2.39
N VAL A 431 -27.28 -35.70 1.23
CA VAL A 431 -28.32 -36.47 0.53
C VAL A 431 -27.75 -37.06 -0.74
N LYS A 432 -27.83 -38.39 -0.87
CA LYS A 432 -27.52 -39.15 -2.09
C LYS A 432 -28.82 -39.45 -2.82
N PHE A 433 -28.92 -39.07 -4.10
CA PHE A 433 -30.12 -39.22 -4.88
C PHE A 433 -29.82 -39.38 -6.37
N ASN A 434 -30.81 -39.82 -7.13
CA ASN A 434 -30.76 -39.89 -8.59
C ASN A 434 -32.04 -39.27 -9.20
N PHE A 435 -31.91 -38.72 -10.40
CA PHE A 435 -33.04 -38.24 -11.17
C PHE A 435 -33.41 -39.26 -12.28
N LEU A 436 -34.65 -39.74 -12.24
CA LEU A 436 -35.21 -40.66 -13.22
C LEU A 436 -35.96 -39.88 -14.31
N ALA A 437 -35.25 -39.54 -15.40
CA ALA A 437 -35.81 -38.71 -16.46
C ALA A 437 -37.07 -39.26 -17.09
N GLU A 438 -37.23 -40.58 -17.20
CA GLU A 438 -38.42 -41.24 -17.76
C GLU A 438 -39.65 -41.06 -16.88
N GLN A 439 -39.50 -40.96 -15.56
CA GLN A 439 -40.56 -40.82 -14.58
C GLN A 439 -40.73 -39.35 -14.11
N ASP A 440 -39.88 -38.47 -14.57
CA ASP A 440 -39.83 -37.07 -14.11
C ASP A 440 -39.78 -36.96 -12.58
N SER A 441 -39.02 -37.83 -11.94
CA SER A 441 -38.99 -37.99 -10.48
C SER A 441 -37.58 -38.12 -9.93
N LEU A 442 -37.43 -37.65 -8.68
CA LEU A 442 -36.19 -37.75 -7.93
C LEU A 442 -36.32 -38.95 -6.94
N VAL A 443 -35.31 -39.78 -6.91
CA VAL A 443 -35.24 -40.93 -5.97
C VAL A 443 -34.08 -40.70 -4.99
N ILE A 444 -34.41 -40.48 -3.72
CA ILE A 444 -33.43 -40.42 -2.64
C ILE A 444 -32.96 -41.83 -2.29
N SER A 445 -31.67 -42.06 -2.52
CA SER A 445 -31.05 -43.34 -2.22
C SER A 445 -30.71 -43.46 -0.73
N LYS A 446 -30.14 -42.33 -0.15
CA LYS A 446 -29.77 -42.33 1.27
C LYS A 446 -29.59 -40.88 1.76
N GLN A 447 -29.90 -40.65 3.02
CA GLN A 447 -29.58 -39.44 3.73
C GLN A 447 -28.58 -39.74 4.84
N PHE A 448 -27.48 -39.00 4.89
CA PHE A 448 -26.46 -39.08 5.91
C PHE A 448 -26.65 -37.95 6.90
N GLY A 449 -26.99 -38.27 8.11
CA GLY A 449 -27.15 -37.35 9.22
C GLY A 449 -26.32 -37.76 10.43
N LYS A 450 -26.69 -37.30 11.62
CA LYS A 450 -26.01 -37.67 12.87
C LYS A 450 -26.11 -39.17 13.18
N LYS A 451 -27.21 -39.81 12.80
CA LYS A 451 -27.43 -41.25 13.02
C LYS A 451 -26.50 -42.08 12.14
N GLU A 452 -26.20 -41.63 10.96
CA GLU A 452 -25.32 -42.28 9.99
C GLU A 452 -23.83 -41.92 10.23
N GLY A 453 -23.51 -41.08 11.24
CA GLY A 453 -22.16 -40.83 11.68
C GLY A 453 -21.62 -39.41 11.41
N LEU A 454 -22.39 -38.53 10.80
CA LEU A 454 -21.97 -37.14 10.69
C LEU A 454 -21.97 -36.46 12.06
N ARG A 455 -20.85 -35.90 12.45
CA ARG A 455 -20.72 -35.16 13.74
C ARG A 455 -21.39 -33.80 13.71
N ASP A 456 -21.46 -33.17 12.52
CA ASP A 456 -22.06 -31.87 12.31
C ASP A 456 -22.87 -31.87 10.99
N LEU A 457 -23.97 -31.13 10.98
CA LEU A 457 -24.86 -31.05 9.82
C LEU A 457 -24.72 -29.72 9.07
N LEU A 458 -23.93 -28.77 9.62
CA LEU A 458 -23.69 -27.45 8.99
C LEU A 458 -22.57 -27.59 7.97
N LEU A 459 -22.89 -28.13 6.81
CA LEU A 459 -21.91 -28.37 5.74
C LEU A 459 -21.55 -27.07 5.00
N ASN A 460 -20.27 -26.91 4.67
CA ASN A 460 -19.76 -25.83 3.85
C ASN A 460 -19.39 -26.29 2.44
N ASP A 461 -18.81 -27.49 2.31
CA ASP A 461 -18.37 -28.02 1.03
C ASP A 461 -18.32 -29.54 1.01
N VAL A 462 -18.44 -30.13 -0.17
CA VAL A 462 -18.20 -31.52 -0.47
C VAL A 462 -17.48 -31.66 -1.81
N ILE A 463 -16.59 -32.64 -1.90
CA ILE A 463 -15.83 -32.95 -3.12
C ILE A 463 -15.56 -34.45 -3.21
N GLU A 464 -15.61 -35.03 -4.42
CA GLU A 464 -15.21 -36.41 -4.66
C GLU A 464 -13.72 -36.48 -4.98
N ASP A 465 -13.03 -37.48 -4.40
CA ASP A 465 -11.63 -37.76 -4.76
C ASP A 465 -11.51 -38.79 -5.90
N THR A 466 -10.29 -39.06 -6.32
CA THR A 466 -10.00 -39.98 -7.44
C THR A 466 -10.33 -41.45 -7.18
N VAL A 467 -10.62 -41.83 -5.93
CA VAL A 467 -11.00 -43.18 -5.56
C VAL A 467 -12.48 -43.32 -5.17
N GLY A 468 -13.27 -42.26 -5.43
CA GLY A 468 -14.73 -42.26 -5.21
C GLY A 468 -15.16 -41.97 -3.77
N ARG A 469 -14.27 -41.44 -2.88
CA ARG A 469 -14.67 -40.96 -1.56
C ARG A 469 -15.24 -39.57 -1.67
N LEU A 470 -16.41 -39.34 -1.08
CA LEU A 470 -17.00 -37.99 -1.00
C LEU A 470 -16.55 -37.33 0.31
N TRP A 471 -15.60 -36.43 0.21
CA TRP A 471 -15.12 -35.63 1.32
C TRP A 471 -16.11 -34.52 1.69
N TYR A 472 -16.22 -34.22 2.98
CA TYR A 472 -17.08 -33.13 3.47
C TYR A 472 -16.37 -32.26 4.50
N ALA A 473 -16.73 -30.99 4.52
CA ALA A 473 -16.23 -29.97 5.46
C ALA A 473 -17.41 -29.24 6.11
N THR A 474 -17.26 -28.85 7.39
CA THR A 474 -18.32 -28.21 8.16
C THR A 474 -17.90 -26.85 8.75
N THR A 475 -18.90 -26.06 9.11
CA THR A 475 -18.73 -24.76 9.78
C THR A 475 -18.07 -24.89 11.16
N ASN A 476 -18.26 -26.01 11.85
CA ASN A 476 -17.70 -26.27 13.18
C ASN A 476 -16.36 -27.04 13.15
N GLY A 477 -15.68 -27.09 11.98
CA GLY A 477 -14.34 -27.63 11.86
C GLY A 477 -14.24 -29.17 11.81
N TYR A 478 -15.30 -29.84 11.39
CA TYR A 478 -15.22 -31.28 11.12
C TYR A 478 -14.89 -31.52 9.65
N LEU A 479 -13.95 -32.43 9.42
CA LEU A 479 -13.58 -32.98 8.13
C LEU A 479 -13.82 -34.49 8.16
N GLY A 480 -14.25 -35.06 7.05
CA GLY A 480 -14.41 -36.52 6.92
C GLY A 480 -14.77 -36.86 5.49
N TYR A 481 -15.02 -38.15 5.27
CA TYR A 481 -15.46 -38.65 3.97
C TYR A 481 -16.51 -39.72 4.09
N ILE A 482 -17.25 -39.94 3.01
CA ILE A 482 -18.21 -41.05 2.84
C ILE A 482 -17.64 -41.98 1.79
N GLN A 483 -17.51 -43.24 2.11
CA GLN A 483 -17.12 -44.31 1.21
C GLN A 483 -17.98 -45.56 1.47
N ASP A 484 -18.48 -46.19 0.41
CA ASP A 484 -19.36 -47.39 0.52
C ASP A 484 -20.48 -47.21 1.56
N ASP A 485 -21.13 -46.04 1.50
CA ASP A 485 -22.19 -45.60 2.41
C ASP A 485 -21.79 -45.56 3.91
N THR A 486 -20.50 -45.55 4.22
CA THR A 486 -19.93 -45.41 5.57
C THR A 486 -19.31 -44.03 5.75
N VAL A 487 -19.67 -43.36 6.85
CA VAL A 487 -19.13 -42.03 7.21
C VAL A 487 -17.88 -42.23 8.07
N THR A 488 -16.76 -41.68 7.63
CA THR A 488 -15.52 -41.64 8.39
C THR A 488 -15.20 -40.19 8.72
N THR A 489 -14.93 -39.89 10.00
CA THR A 489 -14.46 -38.55 10.43
C THR A 489 -12.95 -38.55 10.57
N VAL A 490 -12.29 -37.58 9.97
CA VAL A 490 -10.85 -37.37 10.10
C VAL A 490 -10.58 -36.50 11.33
N GLU A 491 -9.64 -36.92 12.18
CA GLU A 491 -9.21 -36.08 13.31
C GLU A 491 -8.28 -35.00 12.80
N THR A 492 -8.68 -33.74 13.01
CA THR A 492 -7.93 -32.58 12.54
C THR A 492 -7.18 -31.89 13.70
N PRO A 493 -5.97 -31.36 13.49
CA PRO A 493 -5.27 -30.55 14.47
C PRO A 493 -5.84 -29.15 14.59
N LEU A 494 -6.89 -28.81 13.82
CA LEU A 494 -7.58 -27.53 13.88
C LEU A 494 -8.35 -27.39 15.19
N GLU A 495 -8.32 -26.19 15.76
CA GLU A 495 -9.15 -25.87 16.92
C GLU A 495 -10.63 -26.05 16.56
N ARG A 496 -11.41 -26.66 17.48
CA ARG A 496 -12.86 -26.77 17.31
C ARG A 496 -13.45 -25.36 17.15
N GLN A 497 -14.41 -25.24 16.23
CA GLN A 497 -15.02 -23.99 15.74
C GLN A 497 -14.18 -23.22 14.68
N THR A 498 -13.02 -23.71 14.26
CA THR A 498 -12.40 -23.20 13.03
C THR A 498 -13.19 -23.74 11.83
N ALA A 499 -14.01 -22.91 11.22
CA ALA A 499 -14.79 -23.33 10.06
C ALA A 499 -13.85 -23.74 8.92
N ILE A 500 -14.11 -24.90 8.33
CA ILE A 500 -13.45 -25.36 7.11
C ILE A 500 -14.34 -24.92 5.94
N GLY A 501 -13.75 -24.17 5.01
CA GLY A 501 -14.42 -23.61 3.85
C GLY A 501 -14.25 -24.48 2.60
N PRO A 502 -13.60 -23.98 1.54
CA PRO A 502 -13.46 -24.71 0.29
C PRO A 502 -12.58 -25.96 0.44
N LEU A 503 -12.99 -27.02 -0.23
CA LEU A 503 -12.19 -28.22 -0.46
C LEU A 503 -11.75 -28.27 -1.92
N LEU A 504 -10.52 -28.69 -2.15
CA LEU A 504 -9.95 -28.85 -3.49
C LEU A 504 -9.06 -30.08 -3.52
N PHE A 505 -9.31 -30.98 -4.48
CA PHE A 505 -8.49 -32.17 -4.69
C PHE A 505 -7.58 -31.94 -5.91
N TYR A 506 -6.28 -32.08 -5.72
CA TYR A 506 -5.29 -31.89 -6.78
C TYR A 506 -4.09 -32.82 -6.57
N GLU A 507 -3.67 -33.53 -7.64
CA GLU A 507 -2.51 -34.45 -7.65
C GLU A 507 -2.47 -35.44 -6.45
N ASN A 508 -3.62 -36.03 -6.08
CA ASN A 508 -3.82 -36.90 -4.92
C ASN A 508 -3.65 -36.24 -3.54
N GLU A 509 -3.59 -34.91 -3.43
CA GLU A 509 -3.66 -34.20 -2.16
C GLU A 509 -4.97 -33.45 -2.02
N LEU A 510 -5.49 -33.41 -0.80
CA LEU A 510 -6.66 -32.61 -0.45
C LEU A 510 -6.16 -31.29 0.14
N PHE A 511 -6.48 -30.19 -0.54
CA PHE A 511 -6.29 -28.82 -0.03
C PHE A 511 -7.59 -28.33 0.57
N LEU A 512 -7.51 -27.59 1.67
CA LEU A 512 -8.68 -26.99 2.29
C LEU A 512 -8.39 -25.57 2.79
N GLY A 513 -9.35 -24.68 2.60
CA GLY A 513 -9.35 -23.34 3.16
C GLY A 513 -10.04 -23.31 4.51
N THR A 514 -9.58 -22.44 5.40
CA THR A 514 -10.16 -22.23 6.72
C THR A 514 -10.51 -20.77 6.95
N PHE A 515 -11.40 -20.50 7.87
CA PHE A 515 -11.66 -19.14 8.34
C PHE A 515 -10.80 -18.85 9.56
N GLY A 516 -9.66 -18.16 9.31
CA GLY A 516 -8.72 -17.70 10.33
C GLY A 516 -7.45 -18.52 10.52
N LYS A 517 -7.26 -19.65 9.82
CA LYS A 517 -6.03 -20.47 9.92
C LYS A 517 -5.36 -20.73 8.56
N GLY A 518 -5.77 -20.04 7.50
CA GLY A 518 -5.18 -20.14 6.15
C GLY A 518 -5.53 -21.43 5.42
N VAL A 519 -4.62 -21.83 4.52
CA VAL A 519 -4.74 -23.06 3.73
C VAL A 519 -4.06 -24.21 4.46
N TRP A 520 -4.70 -25.38 4.44
CA TRP A 520 -4.17 -26.65 4.94
C TRP A 520 -4.20 -27.68 3.83
N HIS A 521 -3.36 -28.68 3.90
CA HIS A 521 -3.32 -29.77 2.93
C HIS A 521 -3.00 -31.10 3.61
N THR A 522 -3.30 -32.18 2.90
CA THR A 522 -2.91 -33.53 3.29
C THR A 522 -1.64 -33.95 2.55
N ASP A 523 -1.00 -35.01 3.04
CA ASP A 523 0.05 -35.68 2.28
C ASP A 523 -0.59 -36.66 1.26
N SER A 524 -0.04 -36.72 0.04
CA SER A 524 -0.54 -37.65 -1.00
C SER A 524 -0.50 -39.13 -0.61
N SER A 525 0.36 -39.52 0.35
CA SER A 525 0.47 -40.84 0.90
C SER A 525 -0.45 -41.10 2.11
N ASP A 526 -0.91 -40.00 2.76
CA ASP A 526 -1.77 -40.09 3.97
C ASP A 526 -2.77 -38.93 3.98
N LEU A 527 -3.92 -39.14 3.35
CA LEU A 527 -4.98 -38.12 3.24
C LEU A 527 -5.68 -37.83 4.60
N GLU A 528 -5.39 -38.57 5.66
CA GLU A 528 -5.95 -38.31 6.98
C GLU A 528 -5.07 -37.41 7.85
N THR A 529 -3.80 -37.23 7.49
CA THR A 529 -2.89 -36.35 8.21
C THR A 529 -2.86 -34.93 7.60
N LEU A 530 -3.51 -34.00 8.30
CA LEU A 530 -3.66 -32.63 7.88
C LEU A 530 -2.52 -31.74 8.37
N ARG A 531 -1.93 -30.93 7.49
CA ARG A 531 -0.83 -30.00 7.78
C ARG A 531 -1.14 -28.59 7.28
N PRO A 532 -0.71 -27.53 8.01
CA PRO A 532 -0.84 -26.17 7.50
C PRO A 532 0.11 -25.94 6.32
N LEU A 533 -0.36 -25.30 5.28
CA LEU A 533 0.47 -24.87 4.17
C LEU A 533 1.42 -23.77 4.66
N LYS A 534 2.72 -24.04 4.67
CA LYS A 534 3.77 -23.16 5.19
C LYS A 534 4.82 -22.88 4.11
N GLY A 535 5.61 -21.84 4.30
CA GLY A 535 6.71 -21.55 3.39
C GLY A 535 7.35 -20.19 3.63
N ALA A 536 8.09 -19.72 2.63
CA ALA A 536 8.91 -18.51 2.71
C ALA A 536 8.07 -17.22 2.80
N LYS A 537 6.81 -17.23 2.37
CA LYS A 537 5.93 -16.07 2.34
C LYS A 537 4.56 -16.36 2.95
N ASN A 538 3.91 -15.30 3.44
CA ASN A 538 2.59 -15.39 4.04
C ASN A 538 1.50 -15.03 3.02
N LEU A 539 0.32 -15.62 3.20
CA LEU A 539 -0.89 -15.23 2.48
C LEU A 539 -1.35 -13.82 2.91
N SER A 540 -2.08 -13.14 2.03
CA SER A 540 -2.69 -11.82 2.31
C SER A 540 -3.72 -11.87 3.44
N SER A 541 -4.38 -13.01 3.60
CA SER A 541 -5.32 -13.31 4.67
C SER A 541 -5.26 -14.77 5.11
N THR A 542 -5.73 -15.02 6.33
CA THR A 542 -5.94 -16.36 6.87
C THR A 542 -7.39 -16.86 6.68
N ASN A 543 -8.28 -16.02 6.13
CA ASN A 543 -9.64 -16.39 5.77
C ASN A 543 -9.68 -16.76 4.28
N ILE A 544 -9.92 -18.05 4.01
CA ILE A 544 -9.90 -18.58 2.65
C ILE A 544 -11.32 -18.96 2.25
N TYR A 545 -11.82 -18.36 1.17
CA TYR A 545 -13.17 -18.59 0.66
C TYR A 545 -13.20 -19.39 -0.64
N GLN A 546 -12.10 -19.40 -1.39
CA GLN A 546 -11.99 -20.07 -2.68
C GLN A 546 -10.62 -20.71 -2.82
N LEU A 547 -10.56 -21.87 -3.46
CA LEU A 547 -9.34 -22.57 -3.85
C LEU A 547 -9.50 -23.14 -5.25
N ILE A 548 -8.50 -22.94 -6.11
CA ILE A 548 -8.44 -23.55 -7.45
C ILE A 548 -6.99 -23.59 -7.94
N PHE A 549 -6.62 -24.63 -8.71
CA PHE A 549 -5.35 -24.68 -9.43
C PHE A 549 -5.55 -24.22 -10.88
N ASP A 550 -4.62 -23.38 -11.36
CA ASP A 550 -4.52 -23.10 -12.79
C ASP A 550 -3.78 -24.21 -13.54
N ASP A 551 -3.72 -24.08 -14.86
CA ASP A 551 -3.05 -25.06 -15.73
C ASP A 551 -1.52 -25.02 -15.65
N GLN A 552 -0.96 -24.02 -14.98
CA GLN A 552 0.48 -23.86 -14.72
C GLN A 552 0.88 -24.46 -13.36
N GLY A 553 -0.07 -24.96 -12.57
CA GLY A 553 0.16 -25.56 -11.26
C GLY A 553 0.23 -24.56 -10.10
N TYR A 554 -0.16 -23.31 -10.30
CA TYR A 554 -0.29 -22.36 -9.20
C TYR A 554 -1.62 -22.56 -8.45
N LEU A 555 -1.56 -22.58 -7.13
CA LEU A 555 -2.75 -22.58 -6.28
C LEU A 555 -3.24 -21.13 -6.11
N TRP A 556 -4.50 -20.89 -6.43
CA TRP A 556 -5.17 -19.62 -6.21
C TRP A 556 -6.07 -19.70 -4.99
N ALA A 557 -5.90 -18.75 -4.06
CA ALA A 557 -6.69 -18.66 -2.83
C ALA A 557 -7.47 -17.35 -2.78
N GLY A 558 -8.80 -17.44 -2.83
CA GLY A 558 -9.68 -16.26 -2.71
C GLY A 558 -9.88 -15.86 -1.27
N THR A 559 -9.75 -14.57 -0.95
CA THR A 559 -9.81 -13.98 0.39
C THR A 559 -10.74 -12.78 0.44
N GLU A 560 -10.91 -12.16 1.62
CA GLU A 560 -11.61 -10.88 1.75
C GLU A 560 -10.79 -9.67 1.22
N LYS A 561 -9.51 -9.88 0.87
CA LYS A 561 -8.63 -8.81 0.37
C LYS A 561 -8.34 -8.90 -1.13
N GLY A 562 -8.85 -9.91 -1.79
CA GLY A 562 -8.57 -10.25 -3.17
C GLY A 562 -8.19 -11.72 -3.31
N VAL A 563 -7.28 -12.05 -4.23
CA VAL A 563 -6.81 -13.41 -4.46
C VAL A 563 -5.30 -13.50 -4.38
N ASP A 564 -4.82 -14.60 -3.78
CA ASP A 564 -3.40 -14.95 -3.72
C ASP A 564 -3.12 -16.06 -4.73
N ARG A 565 -2.17 -15.85 -5.64
CA ARG A 565 -1.57 -16.88 -6.48
C ARG A 565 -0.33 -17.42 -5.78
N ILE A 566 -0.32 -18.68 -5.46
CA ILE A 566 0.66 -19.34 -4.62
C ILE A 566 1.48 -20.30 -5.48
N GLU A 567 2.78 -20.14 -5.46
CA GLU A 567 3.72 -21.08 -6.03
C GLU A 567 4.12 -22.11 -4.96
N LEU A 568 3.93 -23.39 -5.28
CA LEU A 568 4.29 -24.48 -4.40
C LEU A 568 5.51 -25.24 -4.93
N ASN A 569 6.37 -25.71 -4.04
CA ASN A 569 7.39 -26.69 -4.40
C ASN A 569 6.79 -28.10 -4.44
N PRO A 570 7.54 -29.13 -4.90
CA PRO A 570 7.06 -30.51 -4.92
C PRO A 570 6.76 -31.12 -3.53
N ALA A 571 7.12 -30.43 -2.44
CA ALA A 571 6.78 -30.81 -1.07
C ALA A 571 5.55 -30.06 -0.53
N SER A 572 4.80 -29.41 -1.39
CA SER A 572 3.64 -28.56 -1.07
C SER A 572 3.95 -27.45 -0.07
N GLU A 573 5.16 -26.85 -0.16
CA GLU A 573 5.51 -25.69 0.63
C GLU A 573 5.48 -24.41 -0.23
N ILE A 574 5.07 -23.31 0.36
CA ILE A 574 4.97 -22.01 -0.33
C ILE A 574 6.37 -21.50 -0.67
N VAL A 575 6.65 -21.37 -1.96
CA VAL A 575 7.86 -20.73 -2.51
C VAL A 575 7.63 -19.24 -2.70
N ASP A 576 6.49 -18.89 -3.33
CA ASP A 576 6.12 -17.51 -3.61
C ASP A 576 4.60 -17.30 -3.47
N VAL A 577 4.21 -16.08 -3.10
CA VAL A 577 2.82 -15.64 -3.05
C VAL A 577 2.68 -14.32 -3.79
N HIS A 578 1.84 -14.30 -4.80
CA HIS A 578 1.49 -13.10 -5.53
C HIS A 578 0.05 -12.69 -5.21
N HIS A 579 -0.10 -11.61 -4.45
CA HIS A 579 -1.40 -11.07 -4.11
C HIS A 579 -1.94 -10.17 -5.22
N PHE A 580 -3.20 -10.38 -5.61
CA PHE A 580 -3.95 -9.54 -6.53
C PHE A 580 -5.10 -8.86 -5.80
N SER A 581 -5.08 -7.54 -5.81
CA SER A 581 -6.06 -6.66 -5.17
C SER A 581 -6.74 -5.75 -6.20
N LYS A 582 -7.51 -4.78 -5.72
CA LYS A 582 -8.08 -3.73 -6.57
C LYS A 582 -7.02 -2.96 -7.36
N ASN A 583 -5.83 -2.79 -6.79
CA ASN A 583 -4.74 -2.08 -7.44
C ASN A 583 -4.16 -2.84 -8.64
N ASP A 584 -4.33 -4.16 -8.66
CA ASP A 584 -3.94 -5.04 -9.77
C ASP A 584 -5.06 -5.25 -10.79
N GLY A 585 -6.23 -4.64 -10.57
CA GLY A 585 -7.42 -4.79 -11.40
C GLY A 585 -8.32 -5.97 -11.01
N PHE A 586 -8.07 -6.64 -9.89
CA PHE A 586 -8.99 -7.61 -9.32
C PHE A 586 -10.10 -6.88 -8.54
N LEU A 587 -11.23 -6.59 -9.20
CA LEU A 587 -12.29 -5.77 -8.64
C LEU A 587 -13.30 -6.55 -7.78
N SER A 588 -13.35 -7.88 -7.89
CA SER A 588 -14.21 -8.75 -7.05
C SER A 588 -13.61 -9.00 -5.66
N ILE A 589 -13.13 -7.93 -4.99
CA ILE A 589 -12.61 -8.02 -3.63
C ILE A 589 -13.68 -8.61 -2.72
N GLU A 590 -13.27 -9.35 -1.67
CA GLU A 590 -14.14 -10.15 -0.82
C GLU A 590 -14.84 -11.23 -1.62
N THR A 591 -14.09 -12.27 -1.92
CA THR A 591 -14.55 -13.43 -2.68
C THR A 591 -15.65 -14.19 -1.95
N CYS A 592 -16.62 -14.73 -2.67
CA CYS A 592 -17.70 -15.54 -2.10
C CYS A 592 -17.28 -16.99 -1.98
N LEU A 593 -17.73 -17.68 -0.91
CA LEU A 593 -17.39 -19.08 -0.62
C LEU A 593 -17.73 -19.99 -1.83
N ASN A 594 -16.74 -20.76 -2.29
CA ASN A 594 -16.83 -21.72 -3.40
C ASN A 594 -17.27 -21.12 -4.75
N ALA A 595 -17.31 -19.79 -4.89
CA ALA A 595 -17.69 -19.14 -6.14
C ALA A 595 -16.49 -18.98 -7.07
N VAL A 596 -15.87 -20.09 -7.46
CA VAL A 596 -14.72 -20.11 -8.39
C VAL A 596 -14.81 -21.32 -9.30
N ASP A 597 -14.44 -21.13 -10.58
CA ASP A 597 -14.31 -22.24 -11.54
C ASP A 597 -13.32 -21.91 -12.66
N LYS A 598 -12.92 -22.91 -13.44
CA LYS A 598 -11.97 -22.82 -14.55
C LYS A 598 -12.66 -23.24 -15.86
N ASP A 599 -12.52 -22.46 -16.90
CA ASP A 599 -13.05 -22.79 -18.22
C ASP A 599 -12.08 -23.65 -19.06
N ASP A 600 -12.55 -24.17 -20.19
CA ASP A 600 -11.78 -25.03 -21.10
C ASP A 600 -10.56 -24.33 -21.73
N LYS A 601 -10.46 -23.00 -21.60
CA LYS A 601 -9.32 -22.20 -22.08
C LYS A 601 -8.28 -21.95 -21.00
N GLY A 602 -8.54 -22.45 -19.77
CA GLY A 602 -7.72 -22.22 -18.60
C GLY A 602 -7.96 -20.88 -17.92
N ASN A 603 -8.99 -20.11 -18.34
CA ASN A 603 -9.35 -18.88 -17.62
C ASN A 603 -9.99 -19.23 -16.27
N LEU A 604 -9.62 -18.47 -15.24
CA LEU A 604 -10.21 -18.63 -13.91
C LEU A 604 -11.29 -17.56 -13.68
N TRP A 605 -12.40 -17.99 -13.13
CA TRP A 605 -13.57 -17.15 -12.88
C TRP A 605 -13.82 -17.02 -11.39
N PHE A 606 -13.69 -15.83 -10.82
CA PHE A 606 -13.81 -15.53 -9.40
C PHE A 606 -15.07 -14.72 -9.11
N GLY A 607 -15.99 -15.28 -8.34
CA GLY A 607 -17.18 -14.58 -7.85
C GLY A 607 -16.92 -13.90 -6.51
N GLY A 608 -17.32 -12.64 -6.38
CA GLY A 608 -17.19 -11.87 -5.16
C GLY A 608 -18.40 -10.97 -4.90
N ILE A 609 -18.32 -10.14 -3.85
CA ILE A 609 -19.43 -9.25 -3.49
C ILE A 609 -19.60 -8.05 -4.44
N TYR A 610 -18.56 -7.69 -5.20
CA TYR A 610 -18.57 -6.56 -6.13
C TYR A 610 -18.68 -6.97 -7.60
N GLY A 611 -18.80 -8.24 -7.92
CA GLY A 611 -18.97 -8.76 -9.28
C GLY A 611 -18.27 -10.09 -9.49
N LEU A 612 -18.09 -10.40 -10.77
CA LEU A 612 -17.38 -11.57 -11.27
C LEU A 612 -16.09 -11.08 -11.94
N THR A 613 -14.95 -11.69 -11.64
CA THR A 613 -13.68 -11.40 -12.32
C THR A 613 -13.17 -12.64 -13.04
N GLU A 614 -12.94 -12.52 -14.34
CA GLU A 614 -12.28 -13.50 -15.19
C GLU A 614 -10.78 -13.19 -15.22
N TYR A 615 -9.95 -14.15 -14.86
CA TYR A 615 -8.51 -14.12 -15.07
C TYR A 615 -8.17 -14.88 -16.35
N ILE A 616 -7.50 -14.20 -17.27
CA ILE A 616 -7.08 -14.76 -18.57
C ILE A 616 -5.57 -14.97 -18.49
N PRO A 617 -5.07 -16.23 -18.44
CA PRO A 617 -3.65 -16.50 -18.42
C PRO A 617 -2.98 -15.92 -19.68
N ASN A 618 -1.88 -15.19 -19.51
CA ASN A 618 -1.11 -14.65 -20.62
C ASN A 618 0.32 -15.22 -20.55
N GLU A 619 0.88 -15.63 -21.66
CA GLU A 619 2.25 -16.16 -21.75
C GLU A 619 3.31 -15.08 -21.40
N ASN A 620 2.95 -13.81 -21.49
CA ASN A 620 3.82 -12.69 -21.10
C ASN A 620 3.73 -12.42 -19.60
N SER A 621 4.41 -13.22 -18.79
CA SER A 621 4.68 -12.87 -17.40
C SER A 621 5.45 -11.54 -17.40
N ARG A 622 4.87 -10.48 -16.81
CA ARG A 622 5.59 -9.23 -16.58
C ARG A 622 6.86 -9.55 -15.78
N GLU A 623 8.02 -9.23 -16.34
CA GLU A 623 9.27 -9.31 -15.60
C GLU A 623 9.13 -8.56 -14.28
N THR A 624 9.58 -9.18 -13.20
CA THR A 624 9.60 -8.53 -11.89
C THR A 624 10.63 -7.40 -11.93
N ILE A 625 10.17 -6.17 -12.15
CA ILE A 625 11.05 -5.02 -12.12
C ILE A 625 11.50 -4.79 -10.69
N LYS A 626 12.82 -4.83 -10.47
CA LYS A 626 13.40 -4.51 -9.16
C LYS A 626 13.05 -3.08 -8.76
N PRO A 627 12.56 -2.86 -7.54
CA PRO A 627 12.32 -1.51 -7.04
C PRO A 627 13.65 -0.74 -7.01
N LYS A 628 13.58 0.57 -7.22
CA LYS A 628 14.72 1.47 -7.14
C LYS A 628 14.52 2.40 -5.97
N VAL A 629 15.45 2.42 -5.02
CA VAL A 629 15.43 3.34 -3.89
C VAL A 629 16.34 4.53 -4.18
N TYR A 630 15.93 5.72 -3.73
CA TYR A 630 16.67 6.97 -3.90
C TYR A 630 16.72 7.75 -2.59
N PHE A 631 17.83 8.45 -2.32
CA PHE A 631 17.84 9.47 -1.29
C PHE A 631 17.07 10.71 -1.77
N THR A 632 16.10 11.15 -0.99
CA THR A 632 15.27 12.32 -1.30
C THR A 632 15.66 13.55 -0.48
N GLY A 633 16.33 13.36 0.66
CA GLY A 633 16.79 14.46 1.50
C GLY A 633 17.84 14.01 2.50
N ILE A 634 18.72 14.95 2.85
CA ILE A 634 19.63 14.83 3.98
C ILE A 634 19.45 16.06 4.84
N GLU A 635 19.23 15.88 6.12
CA GLU A 635 19.03 16.94 7.10
C GLU A 635 20.15 16.91 8.12
N GLU A 636 20.64 18.08 8.48
CA GLU A 636 21.51 18.30 9.61
C GLU A 636 20.74 19.10 10.66
N ALA A 637 20.63 18.56 11.87
CA ALA A 637 19.86 19.18 12.96
C ALA A 637 18.46 19.68 12.51
N TYR A 638 17.73 18.85 11.74
CA TYR A 638 16.41 19.14 11.14
C TYR A 638 16.39 20.23 10.05
N LYS A 639 17.54 20.63 9.52
CA LYS A 639 17.64 21.54 8.39
C LYS A 639 18.13 20.78 7.16
N THR A 640 17.41 20.89 6.07
CA THR A 640 17.76 20.24 4.81
C THR A 640 19.06 20.82 4.25
N ILE A 641 19.97 19.96 3.81
CA ILE A 641 21.20 20.35 3.12
C ILE A 641 20.90 20.51 1.63
N ASP A 642 20.37 21.67 1.23
CA ASP A 642 19.95 21.95 -0.14
C ASP A 642 21.07 21.98 -1.20
N SER A 643 22.33 22.06 -0.76
CA SER A 643 23.47 22.19 -1.68
C SER A 643 23.87 20.88 -2.36
N LEU A 644 23.37 19.73 -1.89
CA LEU A 644 23.76 18.41 -2.38
C LEU A 644 22.90 18.00 -3.58
N PHE A 645 23.56 17.60 -4.68
CA PHE A 645 22.93 16.76 -5.69
C PHE A 645 23.03 15.30 -5.23
N LEU A 646 21.97 14.78 -4.61
CA LEU A 646 21.99 13.46 -3.97
C LEU A 646 22.38 12.35 -4.95
N LYS A 647 21.99 12.46 -6.23
CA LYS A 647 22.39 11.52 -7.29
C LYS A 647 23.92 11.43 -7.43
N ASP A 648 24.63 12.55 -7.30
CA ASP A 648 26.10 12.58 -7.40
C ASP A 648 26.83 11.98 -6.19
N TRP A 649 26.13 11.83 -5.08
CA TRP A 649 26.65 11.31 -3.81
C TRP A 649 26.23 9.87 -3.53
N THR A 650 25.14 9.44 -4.16
CA THR A 650 24.62 8.08 -4.03
C THR A 650 25.57 7.09 -4.73
N ASN A 651 25.98 6.04 -4.02
CA ASN A 651 26.91 5.02 -4.49
C ASN A 651 28.23 5.60 -5.04
N SER A 652 28.61 6.79 -4.60
CA SER A 652 29.77 7.54 -5.05
C SER A 652 30.92 7.41 -4.03
N GLU A 653 32.14 7.66 -4.47
CA GLU A 653 33.31 7.77 -3.58
C GLU A 653 33.38 9.15 -2.88
N LYS A 654 32.51 10.08 -3.23
CA LYS A 654 32.42 11.38 -2.56
C LYS A 654 32.04 11.19 -1.10
N VAL A 655 32.74 11.88 -0.20
CA VAL A 655 32.49 11.85 1.24
C VAL A 655 32.08 13.24 1.71
N LEU A 656 30.87 13.36 2.27
CA LEU A 656 30.39 14.61 2.85
C LEU A 656 31.21 14.92 4.12
N GLN A 657 31.89 16.05 4.14
CA GLN A 657 32.68 16.50 5.30
C GLN A 657 31.77 17.31 6.25
N LEU A 658 31.71 16.87 7.49
CA LEU A 658 30.91 17.47 8.56
C LEU A 658 31.82 17.94 9.70
N THR A 659 31.45 19.02 10.35
CA THR A 659 32.14 19.55 11.51
C THR A 659 31.81 18.76 12.78
N PRO A 660 32.62 18.88 13.86
CA PRO A 660 32.43 18.09 15.09
C PRO A 660 31.09 18.30 15.82
N ASP A 661 30.41 19.39 15.55
CA ASP A 661 29.09 19.73 16.11
C ASP A 661 27.93 19.14 15.28
N GLN A 662 28.20 18.71 14.04
CA GLN A 662 27.19 18.15 13.12
C GLN A 662 27.05 16.63 13.30
N THR A 663 26.68 16.22 14.50
CA THR A 663 26.54 14.80 14.86
C THR A 663 25.08 14.29 14.73
N GLN A 664 24.14 15.16 14.31
CA GLN A 664 22.74 14.82 14.12
C GLN A 664 22.39 14.86 12.64
N LEU A 665 22.18 13.69 12.05
CA LEU A 665 21.81 13.55 10.64
C LEU A 665 20.50 12.82 10.48
N GLY A 666 19.64 13.32 9.59
CA GLY A 666 18.43 12.66 9.10
C GLY A 666 18.59 12.33 7.62
N PHE A 667 18.23 11.11 7.25
CA PHE A 667 18.20 10.65 5.87
C PHE A 667 16.76 10.35 5.48
N SER A 668 16.28 10.99 4.41
CA SER A 668 15.01 10.66 3.77
C SER A 668 15.31 9.91 2.48
N PHE A 669 14.57 8.85 2.23
CA PHE A 669 14.73 7.99 1.06
C PHE A 669 13.35 7.54 0.58
N ARG A 670 13.23 7.22 -0.71
CA ARG A 670 11.96 6.80 -1.30
C ARG A 670 12.16 5.84 -2.46
N THR A 671 11.23 4.92 -2.59
CA THR A 671 10.97 4.11 -3.77
C THR A 671 9.61 4.49 -4.29
N VAL A 672 9.51 4.84 -5.56
CA VAL A 672 8.24 5.15 -6.20
C VAL A 672 7.68 3.86 -6.79
N ASP A 673 6.48 3.51 -6.39
CA ASP A 673 5.71 2.42 -6.93
C ASP A 673 4.29 2.89 -7.25
N LEU A 674 4.01 3.13 -8.53
CA LEU A 674 2.70 3.63 -8.99
C LEU A 674 1.58 2.58 -8.90
N ASP A 675 1.92 1.32 -8.59
CA ASP A 675 0.97 0.23 -8.44
C ASP A 675 0.61 0.02 -6.95
N HIS A 676 1.62 -0.07 -6.09
CA HIS A 676 1.50 -0.40 -4.67
C HIS A 676 2.32 0.56 -3.78
N PRO A 677 2.01 1.87 -3.77
CA PRO A 677 2.82 2.87 -3.08
C PRO A 677 2.90 2.66 -1.57
N ASN A 678 1.85 2.12 -0.95
CA ASN A 678 1.75 1.91 0.49
C ASN A 678 2.32 0.55 0.98
N GLU A 679 2.84 -0.26 0.06
CA GLU A 679 3.38 -1.59 0.37
C GLU A 679 4.90 -1.67 0.23
N ILE A 680 5.54 -0.53 0.06
CA ILE A 680 7.00 -0.44 0.04
C ILE A 680 7.52 -0.46 1.47
N GLU A 681 8.49 -1.33 1.71
CA GLU A 681 9.21 -1.40 2.97
C GLU A 681 10.70 -1.11 2.75
N TYR A 682 11.33 -0.61 3.79
CA TYR A 682 12.74 -0.22 3.79
C TYR A 682 13.48 -0.89 4.93
N ARG A 683 14.75 -1.17 4.72
CA ARG A 683 15.70 -1.49 5.78
C ARG A 683 16.95 -0.62 5.64
N THR A 684 17.54 -0.31 6.75
CA THR A 684 18.70 0.58 6.82
C THR A 684 19.83 -0.05 7.58
N LYS A 685 21.04 0.42 7.30
CA LYS A 685 22.22 -0.03 8.00
C LYS A 685 23.24 1.12 8.04
N LEU A 686 23.88 1.30 9.19
CA LEU A 686 24.98 2.23 9.38
C LEU A 686 26.29 1.43 9.57
N ASP A 687 27.27 1.75 8.76
CA ASP A 687 28.61 1.10 8.78
C ASP A 687 28.53 -0.43 8.66
N ASN A 688 29.16 -1.14 9.59
CA ASN A 688 29.20 -2.60 9.65
C ASN A 688 28.10 -3.19 10.55
N ALA A 689 27.11 -2.40 11.00
CA ALA A 689 25.97 -2.92 11.74
C ALA A 689 25.15 -3.91 10.90
N GLU A 690 24.36 -4.74 11.54
CA GLU A 690 23.37 -5.56 10.84
C GLU A 690 22.27 -4.68 10.25
N TRP A 691 21.58 -5.20 9.23
CA TRP A 691 20.42 -4.53 8.66
C TRP A 691 19.30 -4.42 9.71
N SER A 692 18.61 -3.27 9.75
CA SER A 692 17.40 -3.12 10.52
C SER A 692 16.31 -4.11 10.04
N PRO A 693 15.27 -4.39 10.84
CA PRO A 693 14.05 -4.99 10.35
C PRO A 693 13.44 -4.16 9.21
N TRP A 694 12.62 -4.80 8.37
CA TRP A 694 11.85 -4.13 7.33
C TRP A 694 10.74 -3.28 7.96
N VAL A 695 10.66 -2.00 7.57
CA VAL A 695 9.69 -1.03 8.09
C VAL A 695 9.18 -0.15 6.95
N LYS A 696 8.00 0.45 7.08
CA LYS A 696 7.41 1.34 6.07
C LYS A 696 7.93 2.78 6.14
N GLU A 697 8.61 3.13 7.23
CA GLU A 697 9.19 4.45 7.43
C GLU A 697 10.29 4.71 6.41
N ASN A 698 10.18 5.82 5.69
CA ASN A 698 11.11 6.27 4.65
C ASN A 698 12.08 7.36 5.14
N LYS A 699 12.26 7.46 6.46
CA LYS A 699 13.19 8.40 7.10
C LYS A 699 13.90 7.74 8.26
N GLN A 700 15.23 7.95 8.33
CA GLN A 700 16.06 7.50 9.43
C GLN A 700 16.82 8.68 10.03
N ASN A 701 16.69 8.87 11.33
CA ASN A 701 17.38 9.92 12.07
C ASN A 701 18.42 9.32 13.00
N PHE A 702 19.60 9.90 13.00
CA PHE A 702 20.70 9.59 13.90
C PHE A 702 20.99 10.79 14.80
N ALA A 703 21.17 10.54 16.08
CA ALA A 703 21.58 11.53 17.05
C ALA A 703 22.86 11.09 17.74
N GLY A 704 23.84 11.97 17.82
CA GLY A 704 25.10 11.69 18.50
C GLY A 704 25.96 10.65 17.76
N LEU A 705 26.08 10.79 16.44
CA LEU A 705 26.99 9.96 15.64
C LEU A 705 28.43 10.13 16.12
N ALA A 706 29.21 9.05 16.07
CA ALA A 706 30.61 9.05 16.42
C ALA A 706 31.44 9.89 15.43
N TYR A 707 32.61 10.32 15.83
CA TYR A 707 33.54 10.96 14.92
C TYR A 707 34.21 9.92 14.02
N GLY A 708 34.42 10.26 12.75
CA GLY A 708 35.08 9.40 11.79
C GLY A 708 34.27 9.19 10.51
N ALA A 709 34.66 8.20 9.74
CA ALA A 709 34.03 7.83 8.49
C ALA A 709 32.80 6.95 8.73
N HIS A 710 31.70 7.30 8.07
CA HIS A 710 30.46 6.57 8.13
C HIS A 710 29.91 6.25 6.74
N THR A 711 29.23 5.13 6.62
CA THR A 711 28.48 4.72 5.42
C THR A 711 27.06 4.35 5.83
N PHE A 712 26.11 5.15 5.39
CA PHE A 712 24.69 4.84 5.55
C PHE A 712 24.17 4.12 4.32
N SER A 713 23.55 2.97 4.50
CA SER A 713 23.01 2.12 3.43
C SER A 713 21.51 1.96 3.60
N VAL A 714 20.81 1.99 2.49
CA VAL A 714 19.34 1.80 2.43
C VAL A 714 19.03 0.78 1.34
N GLN A 715 18.05 -0.05 1.61
CA GLN A 715 17.47 -0.99 0.67
C GLN A 715 15.95 -0.95 0.81
N SER A 716 15.22 -1.09 -0.29
CA SER A 716 13.75 -1.22 -0.30
C SER A 716 13.31 -2.57 -0.83
N ARG A 717 12.08 -2.96 -0.50
CA ARG A 717 11.39 -4.07 -1.15
C ARG A 717 9.96 -3.69 -1.47
N ASN A 718 9.42 -4.27 -2.53
CA ASN A 718 8.04 -4.07 -2.94
C ASN A 718 7.09 -5.12 -2.31
N HIS A 719 5.80 -5.06 -2.63
CA HIS A 719 4.77 -6.00 -2.18
C HIS A 719 5.06 -7.47 -2.57
N ARG A 720 5.88 -7.71 -3.60
CA ARG A 720 6.34 -9.04 -4.03
C ARG A 720 7.61 -9.50 -3.31
N TRP A 721 8.05 -8.80 -2.29
CA TRP A 721 9.29 -9.08 -1.55
C TRP A 721 10.57 -8.98 -2.40
N THR A 722 10.44 -8.43 -3.63
CA THR A 722 11.60 -8.17 -4.48
C THR A 722 12.40 -7.03 -3.88
N GLU A 723 13.67 -7.29 -3.59
CA GLU A 723 14.57 -6.32 -2.97
C GLU A 723 15.26 -5.46 -4.03
N SER A 724 15.44 -4.18 -3.74
CA SER A 724 16.27 -3.27 -4.53
C SER A 724 17.74 -3.58 -4.37
N ASP A 725 18.57 -3.08 -5.25
CA ASP A 725 19.97 -2.95 -4.95
C ASP A 725 20.17 -1.90 -3.84
N PRO A 726 21.07 -2.12 -2.86
CA PRO A 726 21.30 -1.18 -1.78
C PRO A 726 21.97 0.10 -2.30
N ILE A 727 21.51 1.24 -1.84
CA ILE A 727 22.18 2.51 -2.08
C ILE A 727 22.96 2.95 -0.86
N GLN A 728 24.07 3.66 -1.07
CA GLN A 728 24.99 4.09 -0.04
C GLN A 728 25.27 5.59 -0.11
N PHE A 729 25.37 6.20 1.06
CA PHE A 729 25.82 7.57 1.24
C PHE A 729 26.97 7.61 2.24
N ARG A 730 28.10 8.24 1.85
CA ARG A 730 29.31 8.31 2.66
C ARG A 730 29.50 9.69 3.24
N PHE A 731 29.81 9.76 4.52
CA PHE A 731 30.11 11.01 5.21
C PHE A 731 31.22 10.82 6.26
N PHE A 732 31.85 11.91 6.63
CA PHE A 732 32.90 11.94 7.61
C PHE A 732 32.64 13.08 8.61
N ILE A 733 32.60 12.75 9.89
CA ILE A 733 32.42 13.71 10.96
C ILE A 733 33.79 13.99 11.56
N ASP A 734 34.28 15.22 11.43
CA ASP A 734 35.59 15.60 11.97
C ASP A 734 35.59 15.49 13.50
N SER A 735 36.71 15.19 14.08
CA SER A 735 36.87 15.12 15.53
C SER A 735 37.16 16.52 16.11
N PRO A 736 36.66 16.85 17.33
CA PRO A 736 37.03 18.08 18.01
C PRO A 736 38.52 18.22 18.15
N LEU A 737 38.97 19.47 18.11
CA LEU A 737 40.41 19.79 18.18
C LEU A 737 41.12 19.08 19.33
N TYR A 738 40.46 18.93 20.50
CA TYR A 738 41.02 18.26 21.67
C TYR A 738 41.20 16.73 21.53
N GLN A 739 40.55 16.11 20.53
CA GLN A 739 40.69 14.68 20.23
C GLN A 739 41.72 14.41 19.15
N LYS A 740 42.09 15.43 18.35
CA LYS A 740 43.11 15.27 17.29
C LYS A 740 44.47 15.04 17.90
N ASP A 741 45.23 14.11 17.33
CA ASP A 741 46.53 13.73 17.86
C ASP A 741 47.52 14.90 17.79
N GLU A 742 47.43 15.76 16.77
CA GLU A 742 48.22 17.00 16.67
C GLU A 742 47.93 17.92 17.87
N PHE A 743 46.67 18.04 18.30
CA PHE A 743 46.35 18.88 19.47
C PHE A 743 46.85 18.21 20.78
N LYS A 744 46.70 16.90 20.92
CA LYS A 744 47.24 16.17 22.09
C LYS A 744 48.76 16.33 22.18
N TRP A 745 49.47 16.24 21.03
CA TRP A 745 50.87 16.47 20.97
C TRP A 745 51.22 17.93 21.25
N ALA A 746 50.44 18.87 20.75
CA ALA A 746 50.63 20.31 21.05
C ALA A 746 50.42 20.60 22.54
N VAL A 747 49.36 20.03 23.15
CA VAL A 747 49.14 20.16 24.60
C VAL A 747 50.23 19.51 25.40
N LEU A 748 50.71 18.32 24.98
CA LEU A 748 51.84 17.67 25.62
C LEU A 748 53.11 18.53 25.52
N ALA A 749 53.38 19.07 24.34
CA ALA A 749 54.53 19.98 24.13
C ALA A 749 54.46 21.23 25.01
N VAL A 750 53.24 21.88 25.06
CA VAL A 750 53.01 23.04 25.94
C VAL A 750 53.11 22.63 27.40
N SER A 751 52.62 21.45 27.78
CA SER A 751 52.72 20.94 29.15
C SER A 751 54.15 20.66 29.53
N VAL A 752 54.94 20.08 28.64
CA VAL A 752 56.39 19.84 28.85
C VAL A 752 57.15 21.17 28.95
N LEU A 753 56.82 22.15 28.08
CA LEU A 753 57.42 23.50 28.16
C LEU A 753 56.97 24.21 29.44
N GLY A 754 55.72 24.01 29.86
CA GLY A 754 55.19 24.55 31.12
C GLY A 754 55.88 23.94 32.35
N LEU A 755 56.11 22.60 32.32
CA LEU A 755 56.87 21.88 33.37
C LEU A 755 58.35 22.31 33.42
N LEU A 756 58.98 22.54 32.27
CA LEU A 756 60.31 23.08 32.19
C LEU A 756 60.35 24.53 32.71
N GLY A 757 59.34 25.33 32.32
CA GLY A 757 59.16 26.70 32.85
C GLY A 757 58.95 26.73 34.35
N MET A 758 58.03 25.83 34.87
CA MET A 758 57.80 25.67 36.30
C MET A 758 59.05 25.15 37.03
N GLY A 759 59.78 24.22 36.42
CA GLY A 759 61.07 23.76 36.98
C GLY A 759 62.05 24.91 37.12
N LEU A 760 62.18 25.73 36.07
CA LEU A 760 63.00 26.95 36.12
C LEU A 760 62.44 28.00 37.10
N PHE A 761 61.11 28.12 37.20
CA PHE A 761 60.48 29.03 38.16
C PHE A 761 60.54 28.49 39.61
N TYR A 762 60.49 27.16 39.79
CA TYR A 762 60.67 26.49 41.10
C TYR A 762 62.12 26.58 41.60
N ILE A 763 63.10 26.49 40.72
CA ILE A 763 64.51 26.75 41.02
C ILE A 763 64.70 28.22 41.43
N ARG A 764 63.98 29.13 40.80
CA ARG A 764 63.96 30.54 41.23
C ARG A 764 63.22 30.73 42.56
N LYS A 765 62.10 29.95 42.77
CA LYS A 765 61.27 30.06 43.99
C LYS A 765 61.85 29.44 45.22
N ILE A 766 62.73 28.44 45.09
CA ILE A 766 63.48 27.89 46.23
C ILE A 766 64.39 28.98 46.84
N LYS A 767 64.76 29.97 46.09
CA LYS A 767 65.51 31.13 46.62
C LYS A 767 64.64 32.20 47.32
N VAL A 768 63.33 32.09 47.21
CA VAL A 768 62.39 33.06 47.80
C VAL A 768 61.44 32.50 48.88
N LYS A 769 61.61 31.18 49.23
CA LYS A 769 60.66 30.46 50.12
C LYS A 769 61.04 30.59 51.58
N ASN A 770 60.71 31.69 52.16
CA ASN A 770 60.54 31.80 53.66
C ASN A 770 59.48 32.81 54.03
N LYS A 771 58.48 33.08 53.19
CA LYS A 771 57.37 33.93 53.56
C LYS A 771 56.08 33.45 52.86
N ALA A 772 55.33 32.56 53.40
CA ALA A 772 53.91 32.49 53.34
C ALA A 772 53.36 31.08 53.71
N ALA A 773 53.25 30.87 55.01
CA ALA A 773 52.53 29.71 55.61
C ALA A 773 51.29 30.23 56.36
N GLN A 774 50.38 30.92 55.66
CA GLN A 774 49.17 31.37 56.33
C GLN A 774 47.87 31.51 55.53
N GLU A 775 47.73 31.00 54.32
CA GLU A 775 46.47 31.18 53.53
C GLU A 775 45.91 29.87 52.95
N SER A 776 45.91 28.74 53.64
CA SER A 776 45.40 27.48 53.09
C SER A 776 44.08 26.97 53.69
N LEU A 777 43.29 27.79 54.36
CA LEU A 777 42.05 27.27 55.00
C LEU A 777 40.74 27.72 54.35
N GLN A 778 40.74 28.61 53.36
CA GLN A 778 39.46 29.13 52.82
C GLN A 778 38.99 28.47 51.51
N THR A 779 39.80 27.63 50.85
CA THR A 779 39.42 27.11 49.55
C THR A 779 38.64 25.76 49.61
N ARG A 780 38.59 25.13 50.78
CA ARG A 780 37.95 23.76 50.89
C ARG A 780 36.40 23.80 50.95
N ASN A 781 35.84 24.92 51.31
CA ASN A 781 34.36 25.01 51.43
C ASN A 781 33.63 25.40 50.14
N TYR A 782 34.32 25.89 49.15
CA TYR A 782 33.72 26.32 47.87
C TYR A 782 33.46 25.16 46.92
N LEU A 783 34.25 24.09 46.99
CA LEU A 783 34.10 22.93 46.09
C LEU A 783 32.90 22.03 46.39
N LEU A 784 32.49 21.97 47.64
CA LEU A 784 31.33 21.15 48.06
C LEU A 784 29.97 21.71 47.59
N THR A 785 29.92 23.03 47.34
CA THR A 785 28.66 23.68 46.91
C THR A 785 28.40 23.53 45.40
N LEU A 786 29.44 23.26 44.59
CA LEU A 786 29.34 23.06 43.14
C LEU A 786 28.86 21.65 42.79
N GLU A 787 29.22 20.62 43.59
CA GLU A 787 28.82 19.24 43.39
C GLU A 787 27.30 19.04 43.64
N GLN A 788 26.72 19.78 44.58
CA GLN A 788 25.28 19.74 44.83
C GLN A 788 24.42 20.35 43.73
N LYS A 789 24.94 21.31 42.97
CA LYS A 789 24.22 21.95 41.85
C LYS A 789 24.20 21.13 40.55
N ALA A 790 25.18 20.28 40.33
CA ALA A 790 25.24 19.43 39.16
C ALA A 790 24.22 18.25 39.17
N LEU A 791 23.85 17.83 40.40
CA LEU A 791 22.91 16.71 40.61
C LEU A 791 21.44 17.10 40.37
N GLN A 792 21.11 18.38 40.29
CA GLN A 792 19.72 18.87 40.13
C GLN A 792 19.20 18.91 38.69
N LEU A 793 20.03 18.59 37.69
CA LEU A 793 19.71 18.78 36.25
C LEU A 793 19.38 17.50 35.49
N GLN A 794 19.01 16.41 36.14
CA GLN A 794 18.67 15.16 35.43
C GLN A 794 17.16 15.08 35.18
N MET A 795 16.70 15.76 34.13
CA MET A 795 15.43 15.38 33.48
C MET A 795 15.67 14.21 32.53
N ASN A 796 14.79 13.23 32.58
CA ASN A 796 14.88 12.04 31.70
C ASN A 796 14.73 12.42 30.22
N PRO A 797 15.81 12.45 29.40
CA PRO A 797 15.73 12.86 28.00
C PRO A 797 14.81 11.96 27.17
N HIS A 798 14.71 10.70 27.56
CA HIS A 798 13.89 9.70 26.88
C HIS A 798 12.38 10.02 26.97
N PHE A 799 11.90 10.59 28.05
CA PHE A 799 10.51 11.06 28.16
C PHE A 799 10.22 12.17 27.14
N ILE A 800 11.11 13.15 27.05
CA ILE A 800 10.99 14.26 26.09
C ILE A 800 10.91 13.74 24.66
N PHE A 801 11.78 12.81 24.28
CA PHE A 801 11.77 12.19 22.95
C PHE A 801 10.49 11.40 22.67
N ASN A 802 9.97 10.68 23.63
CA ASN A 802 8.75 9.90 23.47
C ASN A 802 7.53 10.81 23.25
N VAL A 803 7.41 11.89 24.00
CA VAL A 803 6.34 12.87 23.82
C VAL A 803 6.44 13.54 22.44
N LEU A 804 7.63 13.96 22.02
CA LEU A 804 7.86 14.56 20.72
C LEU A 804 7.53 13.61 19.55
N ASN A 805 7.88 12.33 19.68
CA ASN A 805 7.53 11.30 18.69
C ASN A 805 6.02 11.03 18.65
N GLY A 806 5.34 11.03 19.79
CA GLY A 806 3.90 10.89 19.84
C GLY A 806 3.17 12.08 19.20
N ILE A 807 3.63 13.30 19.46
CA ILE A 807 3.13 14.52 18.81
C ILE A 807 3.30 14.44 17.30
N LYS A 808 4.45 13.96 16.83
CA LYS A 808 4.73 13.74 15.40
C LYS A 808 3.78 12.71 14.77
N GLY A 809 3.44 11.63 15.49
CA GLY A 809 2.48 10.64 15.04
C GLY A 809 1.04 11.16 14.93
N MET A 810 0.70 12.23 15.67
CA MET A 810 -0.63 12.87 15.65
C MET A 810 -0.77 13.90 14.51
N ALA A 811 0.33 14.36 13.91
CA ALA A 811 0.34 15.48 12.95
C ALA A 811 -0.43 15.21 11.66
N GLY A 812 -0.62 13.93 11.26
CA GLY A 812 -1.37 13.56 10.06
C GLY A 812 -2.86 13.28 10.25
N ASN A 813 -3.29 12.87 11.45
CA ASN A 813 -4.62 12.28 11.65
C ASN A 813 -5.53 12.97 12.69
N LYS A 814 -4.99 13.81 13.57
CA LYS A 814 -5.77 14.44 14.66
C LYS A 814 -5.16 15.79 15.10
N PRO A 815 -5.27 16.85 14.32
CA PRO A 815 -4.61 18.14 14.59
C PRO A 815 -5.08 18.83 15.89
N GLU A 816 -6.33 18.66 16.31
CA GLU A 816 -6.82 19.23 17.56
C GLU A 816 -6.19 18.57 18.80
N LYS A 817 -5.99 17.25 18.76
CA LYS A 817 -5.30 16.55 19.85
C LYS A 817 -3.80 16.86 19.88
N MET A 818 -3.17 17.15 18.77
CA MET A 818 -1.78 17.55 18.70
C MET A 818 -1.54 18.88 19.44
N ASN A 819 -2.34 19.90 19.16
CA ASN A 819 -2.19 21.21 19.83
C ASN A 819 -2.43 21.12 21.35
N SER A 820 -3.42 20.34 21.79
CA SER A 820 -3.65 20.12 23.21
C SER A 820 -2.48 19.38 23.87
N THR A 821 -1.89 18.41 23.21
CA THR A 821 -0.73 17.66 23.71
C THR A 821 0.52 18.54 23.78
N ILE A 822 0.76 19.38 22.79
CA ILE A 822 1.89 20.35 22.78
C ILE A 822 1.74 21.32 23.94
N ASN A 823 0.56 21.90 24.13
CA ASN A 823 0.32 22.85 25.20
C ASN A 823 0.49 22.22 26.58
N SER A 824 -0.06 21.03 26.79
CA SER A 824 0.07 20.28 28.04
C SER A 824 1.53 19.90 28.31
N PHE A 825 2.27 19.49 27.30
CA PHE A 825 3.69 19.16 27.43
C PHE A 825 4.55 20.40 27.71
N ALA A 826 4.31 21.51 27.02
CA ALA A 826 5.02 22.77 27.27
C ALA A 826 4.75 23.29 28.70
N THR A 827 3.52 23.14 29.19
CA THR A 827 3.16 23.51 30.56
C THR A 827 3.88 22.63 31.58
N LEU A 828 3.86 21.32 31.40
CA LEU A 828 4.57 20.37 32.24
C LEU A 828 6.08 20.65 32.26
N LEU A 829 6.68 20.91 31.12
CA LEU A 829 8.12 21.18 30.97
C LEU A 829 8.50 22.46 31.74
N ARG A 830 7.71 23.51 31.61
CA ARG A 830 7.92 24.78 32.33
C ARG A 830 7.78 24.62 33.84
N GLU A 831 6.74 23.95 34.31
CA GLU A 831 6.52 23.70 35.71
C GLU A 831 7.63 22.82 36.32
N THR A 832 8.03 21.78 35.63
CA THR A 832 9.11 20.90 36.08
C THR A 832 10.44 21.66 36.18
N LEU A 833 10.79 22.49 35.18
CA LEU A 833 11.99 23.32 35.20
C LEU A 833 11.95 24.39 36.29
N TYR A 834 10.78 24.97 36.53
CA TYR A 834 10.61 25.98 37.60
C TYR A 834 10.74 25.35 38.98
N ASN A 835 10.08 24.20 39.19
CA ASN A 835 10.08 23.50 40.49
C ASN A 835 11.46 22.89 40.77
N SER A 836 12.20 22.41 39.79
CA SER A 836 13.55 21.81 39.97
C SER A 836 14.61 22.80 40.51
N ARG A 837 14.37 24.10 40.38
CA ARG A 837 15.27 25.16 40.89
C ARG A 837 15.00 25.57 42.32
N LYS A 838 13.92 25.07 42.91
CA LYS A 838 13.55 25.35 44.29
C LYS A 838 14.06 24.26 45.24
N GLU A 839 14.39 24.63 46.45
CA GLU A 839 14.78 23.66 47.46
C GLU A 839 13.57 22.89 48.01
N PHE A 840 12.44 23.59 48.16
CA PHE A 840 11.14 23.03 48.54
C PHE A 840 10.02 23.61 47.69
N ILE A 841 8.99 22.83 47.44
CA ILE A 841 7.74 23.26 46.80
C ILE A 841 6.54 22.80 47.63
N SER A 842 5.37 23.44 47.43
CA SER A 842 4.17 22.99 48.13
C SER A 842 3.69 21.65 47.57
N LEU A 843 3.06 20.83 48.41
CA LEU A 843 2.44 19.58 47.97
C LEU A 843 1.39 19.83 46.86
N ALA A 844 0.64 20.93 46.99
CA ALA A 844 -0.30 21.33 45.93
C ALA A 844 0.40 21.56 44.58
N GLN A 845 1.61 22.13 44.57
CA GLN A 845 2.41 22.38 43.40
C GLN A 845 2.94 21.07 42.79
N GLU A 846 3.37 20.11 43.64
CA GLU A 846 3.77 18.76 43.16
C GLU A 846 2.59 18.00 42.57
N ILE A 847 1.41 18.03 43.20
CA ILE A 847 0.16 17.43 42.74
C ILE A 847 -0.24 18.03 41.39
N LYS A 848 -0.12 19.34 41.23
CA LYS A 848 -0.41 19.98 39.94
C LYS A 848 0.52 19.51 38.82
N THR A 849 1.82 19.40 39.14
CA THR A 849 2.81 18.86 38.20
C THR A 849 2.50 17.39 37.85
N LEU A 850 2.11 16.57 38.81
CA LEU A 850 1.69 15.18 38.61
C LEU A 850 0.45 15.08 37.71
N ASN A 851 -0.54 15.94 37.90
CA ASN A 851 -1.74 15.99 37.06
C ASN A 851 -1.39 16.33 35.62
N HIS A 852 -0.51 17.30 35.38
CA HIS A 852 -0.03 17.64 34.05
C HIS A 852 0.75 16.49 33.43
N TYR A 853 1.60 15.82 34.22
CA TYR A 853 2.35 14.65 33.76
C TYR A 853 1.42 13.51 33.34
N ILE A 854 0.44 13.14 34.17
CA ILE A 854 -0.53 12.07 33.91
C ILE A 854 -1.41 12.43 32.71
N ALA A 855 -1.81 13.70 32.55
CA ALA A 855 -2.58 14.17 31.40
C ALA A 855 -1.80 14.02 30.09
N VAL A 856 -0.51 14.36 30.09
CA VAL A 856 0.36 14.17 28.91
C VAL A 856 0.50 12.69 28.59
N GLU A 857 0.78 11.83 29.56
CA GLU A 857 0.87 10.36 29.33
C GLU A 857 -0.46 9.80 28.82
N LYS A 858 -1.60 10.25 29.35
CA LYS A 858 -2.94 9.82 28.90
C LYS A 858 -3.25 10.23 27.47
N LEU A 859 -2.72 11.34 26.99
CA LEU A 859 -2.87 11.79 25.60
C LEU A 859 -1.99 10.99 24.63
N MET A 860 -0.87 10.45 25.12
CA MET A 860 0.15 9.77 24.34
C MET A 860 -0.11 8.27 24.14
N VAL A 861 -0.94 7.66 24.97
CA VAL A 861 -1.16 6.22 24.94
C VAL A 861 -2.47 5.88 24.24
N SER A 862 -2.46 4.76 23.53
CA SER A 862 -3.63 4.25 22.80
C SER A 862 -4.69 3.64 23.73
N ARG A 863 -4.30 3.36 24.96
CA ARG A 863 -5.13 2.68 25.95
C ARG A 863 -5.56 3.67 27.04
N SER A 864 -6.86 3.78 27.26
CA SER A 864 -7.38 4.64 28.33
C SER A 864 -7.13 4.02 29.69
N PHE A 865 -6.72 4.83 30.64
CA PHE A 865 -6.70 4.49 32.04
C PHE A 865 -7.35 5.59 32.87
N SER A 866 -7.89 5.22 34.04
CA SER A 866 -8.44 6.15 34.99
C SER A 866 -7.46 6.40 36.13
N TYR A 867 -7.47 7.59 36.71
CA TYR A 867 -6.69 7.88 37.88
C TYR A 867 -7.48 8.74 38.90
N VAL A 868 -7.13 8.60 40.15
CA VAL A 868 -7.68 9.38 41.27
C VAL A 868 -6.52 9.82 42.15
N ILE A 869 -6.52 11.08 42.49
CA ILE A 869 -5.61 11.64 43.51
C ILE A 869 -6.46 12.00 44.74
N ASP A 870 -6.27 11.28 45.82
CA ASP A 870 -6.96 11.48 47.10
C ASP A 870 -6.02 12.21 48.05
N VAL A 871 -6.41 13.41 48.46
CA VAL A 871 -5.61 14.27 49.34
C VAL A 871 -6.35 14.49 50.64
N LYS A 872 -5.80 13.97 51.71
CA LYS A 872 -6.34 14.09 53.09
C LYS A 872 -5.26 14.60 54.01
N THR A 873 -4.99 15.88 53.92
CA THR A 873 -3.88 16.51 54.66
C THR A 873 -4.37 17.59 55.61
N GLU A 874 -3.77 17.64 56.82
CA GLU A 874 -3.80 18.74 57.78
C GLU A 874 -2.35 19.02 58.18
N PRO A 875 -1.75 20.21 57.90
CA PRO A 875 -2.35 21.38 57.23
C PRO A 875 -2.69 21.19 55.72
N ASP A 876 -3.20 22.25 55.07
CA ASP A 876 -3.60 22.21 53.69
C ASP A 876 -2.38 21.88 52.79
N ALA A 877 -2.64 21.27 51.65
CA ALA A 877 -1.60 20.88 50.68
C ALA A 877 -0.76 22.09 50.19
N GLU A 878 -1.27 23.29 50.23
CA GLU A 878 -0.55 24.53 49.92
C GLU A 878 0.53 24.87 50.94
N GLU A 879 0.33 24.52 52.20
CA GLU A 879 1.21 24.83 53.34
C GLU A 879 2.27 23.75 53.61
N ILE A 880 2.14 22.56 52.97
CA ILE A 880 3.07 21.46 53.13
C ILE A 880 4.21 21.61 52.14
N LEU A 881 5.40 21.89 52.58
CA LEU A 881 6.60 22.03 51.75
C LEU A 881 7.40 20.73 51.73
N ILE A 882 7.65 20.25 50.54
CA ILE A 882 8.43 19.03 50.26
C ILE A 882 9.49 19.30 49.20
N PRO A 883 10.58 18.54 49.17
CA PRO A 883 11.56 18.63 48.08
C PRO A 883 10.92 18.24 46.73
N PRO A 884 11.19 18.99 45.63
CA PRO A 884 10.54 18.76 44.33
C PRO A 884 10.93 17.44 43.72
N MET A 885 10.04 16.90 42.86
CA MET A 885 10.26 15.75 41.99
C MET A 885 10.57 14.42 42.72
N LEU A 886 10.08 14.25 43.95
CA LEU A 886 10.23 12.99 44.70
C LEU A 886 9.14 11.96 44.36
N ILE A 887 7.95 12.41 43.98
CA ILE A 887 6.78 11.56 43.78
C ILE A 887 6.67 11.11 42.29
N GLN A 888 6.98 12.01 41.40
CA GLN A 888 6.83 11.82 39.94
C GLN A 888 7.49 10.54 39.41
N PRO A 889 8.72 10.12 39.79
CA PRO A 889 9.34 8.90 39.27
C PRO A 889 8.58 7.61 39.59
N PHE A 890 7.86 7.57 40.73
CA PHE A 890 7.04 6.42 41.11
C PHE A 890 5.74 6.37 40.29
N VAL A 891 5.13 7.53 40.02
CA VAL A 891 3.95 7.64 39.17
C VAL A 891 4.30 7.29 37.70
N GLU A 892 5.45 7.73 37.23
CA GLU A 892 5.96 7.34 35.89
C GLU A 892 6.09 5.83 35.78
N ASN A 893 6.67 5.17 36.80
CA ASN A 893 6.82 3.71 36.77
C ASN A 893 5.47 2.98 36.88
N ALA A 894 4.53 3.46 37.71
CA ALA A 894 3.20 2.88 37.81
C ALA A 894 2.46 2.92 36.46
N ILE A 895 2.54 4.03 35.73
CA ILE A 895 1.91 4.16 34.40
C ILE A 895 2.62 3.28 33.36
N ARG A 896 3.92 3.47 33.18
CA ARG A 896 4.68 2.87 32.05
C ARG A 896 4.96 1.39 32.22
N HIS A 897 5.25 0.98 33.44
CA HIS A 897 5.64 -0.40 33.74
C HIS A 897 4.53 -1.22 34.39
N GLY A 898 3.60 -0.56 35.08
CA GLY A 898 2.41 -1.19 35.66
C GLY A 898 1.26 -1.27 34.63
N ILE A 899 0.64 -0.13 34.40
CA ILE A 899 -0.64 -0.03 33.67
C ILE A 899 -0.52 -0.33 32.19
N LEU A 900 0.45 0.25 31.50
CA LEU A 900 0.54 0.15 30.05
C LEU A 900 0.92 -1.23 29.53
N LYS A 901 1.51 -2.07 30.38
CA LYS A 901 1.89 -3.45 30.04
C LYS A 901 0.86 -4.50 30.47
N GLY A 902 -0.14 -4.13 31.27
CA GLY A 902 -1.18 -5.03 31.72
C GLY A 902 -2.30 -5.24 30.71
N ASP A 903 -3.07 -6.33 30.83
CA ASP A 903 -4.17 -6.65 29.91
C ASP A 903 -5.54 -6.10 30.31
N ARG A 904 -5.62 -5.41 31.46
CA ARG A 904 -6.86 -4.87 32.05
C ARG A 904 -6.95 -3.37 31.83
N GLU A 905 -8.15 -2.81 32.00
CA GLU A 905 -8.34 -1.36 32.04
C GLU A 905 -7.55 -0.77 33.21
N GLY A 906 -6.67 0.19 32.93
CA GLY A 906 -5.72 0.71 33.90
C GLY A 906 -6.38 1.59 34.92
N LYS A 907 -6.02 1.41 36.20
CA LYS A 907 -6.40 2.29 37.30
C LYS A 907 -5.16 2.67 38.10
N LEU A 908 -5.01 3.97 38.33
CA LEU A 908 -3.97 4.54 39.16
C LEU A 908 -4.60 5.29 40.35
N GLU A 909 -4.21 4.97 41.52
CA GLU A 909 -4.63 5.69 42.72
C GLU A 909 -3.42 6.28 43.45
N ILE A 910 -3.44 7.58 43.69
CA ILE A 910 -2.39 8.29 44.39
C ILE A 910 -3.05 8.89 45.64
N GLY A 911 -2.57 8.53 46.81
CA GLY A 911 -3.11 9.01 48.06
C GLY A 911 -2.07 9.74 48.89
N PHE A 912 -2.46 10.85 49.46
CA PHE A 912 -1.68 11.66 50.37
C PHE A 912 -2.41 11.81 51.69
N HIS A 913 -1.73 11.52 52.79
CA HIS A 913 -2.24 11.86 54.15
C HIS A 913 -1.08 12.26 55.04
N THR A 914 -1.35 13.13 56.00
CA THR A 914 -0.33 13.64 56.91
C THR A 914 -0.45 13.01 58.31
N THR A 915 0.69 12.91 58.96
CA THR A 915 0.83 12.76 60.39
C THR A 915 1.47 14.04 60.96
N LYS A 916 1.72 14.14 62.26
CA LYS A 916 2.27 15.38 62.85
C LYS A 916 3.60 15.86 62.25
N THR A 917 4.39 14.99 61.60
CA THR A 917 5.72 15.31 61.11
C THR A 917 6.03 14.77 59.72
N HIS A 918 5.18 13.92 59.12
CA HIS A 918 5.43 13.25 57.85
C HIS A 918 4.22 13.23 56.97
N LEU A 919 4.44 13.49 55.70
CA LEU A 919 3.53 13.21 54.58
C LEU A 919 3.69 11.75 54.17
N HIS A 920 2.64 11.00 54.21
CA HIS A 920 2.56 9.63 53.72
C HIS A 920 2.01 9.65 52.31
N CYS A 921 2.80 9.10 51.39
CA CYS A 921 2.45 8.96 50.00
C CYS A 921 2.17 7.49 49.67
N ARG A 922 1.08 7.24 48.95
CA ARG A 922 0.67 5.92 48.51
C ARG A 922 0.33 5.98 47.02
N ILE A 923 0.94 5.13 46.25
CA ILE A 923 0.69 5.00 44.80
C ILE A 923 0.30 3.56 44.56
N ILE A 924 -0.87 3.34 43.95
CA ILE A 924 -1.42 2.03 43.66
C ILE A 924 -1.75 1.97 42.16
N ASP A 925 -1.24 0.99 41.50
CA ASP A 925 -1.62 0.63 40.13
C ASP A 925 -2.22 -0.78 40.12
N ASN A 926 -3.12 -1.03 39.15
CA ASN A 926 -3.69 -2.34 38.89
C ASN A 926 -2.99 -3.08 37.74
N GLY A 927 -1.71 -2.79 37.51
CA GLY A 927 -0.89 -3.35 36.46
C GLY A 927 -0.44 -4.79 36.72
N MET A 928 0.59 -5.21 36.01
CA MET A 928 1.07 -6.60 36.01
C MET A 928 1.97 -7.01 37.19
N GLY A 929 2.21 -6.11 38.16
CA GLY A 929 3.10 -6.33 39.30
C GLY A 929 4.59 -6.15 38.99
N ILE A 930 5.39 -6.03 40.07
CA ILE A 930 6.80 -5.62 39.92
C ILE A 930 7.72 -6.78 39.54
N PHE A 931 7.44 -8.01 40.03
CA PHE A 931 8.32 -9.16 39.77
C PHE A 931 8.15 -9.73 38.34
N LYS A 932 6.98 -9.64 37.73
CA LYS A 932 6.76 -10.02 36.34
C LYS A 932 7.43 -9.06 35.35
N SER A 933 7.47 -7.79 35.70
CA SER A 933 8.13 -6.75 34.92
C SER A 933 9.66 -6.81 34.98
N GLN A 934 10.24 -7.39 36.02
CA GLN A 934 11.70 -7.58 36.16
C GLN A 934 12.23 -8.80 35.39
N ASN A 935 11.43 -9.86 35.24
CA ASN A 935 11.84 -11.06 34.48
C ASN A 935 11.83 -10.87 32.97
N GLU A 936 11.15 -9.87 32.44
CA GLU A 936 11.22 -9.50 31.01
C GLU A 936 12.39 -8.55 30.67
N LYS A 937 13.15 -8.08 31.66
CA LYS A 937 14.29 -7.16 31.49
C LYS A 937 15.61 -7.90 31.46
N VAL A 938 15.88 -8.62 30.38
CA VAL A 938 17.26 -8.88 29.95
C VAL A 938 17.53 -7.95 28.78
N LYS A 939 18.24 -6.86 29.05
CA LYS A 939 18.81 -5.81 28.17
C LYS A 939 18.11 -4.45 28.25
N THR A 940 18.48 -3.67 29.29
CA THR A 940 18.79 -2.24 29.13
C THR A 940 19.16 -1.64 30.51
N ASP A 941 20.39 -1.22 30.66
CA ASP A 941 21.04 -0.75 31.90
C ASP A 941 20.57 0.64 32.38
N HIS A 942 19.73 1.35 31.65
CA HIS A 942 19.39 2.75 31.96
C HIS A 942 18.14 2.99 32.84
N GLN A 943 17.29 1.98 33.02
CA GLN A 943 16.02 2.18 33.77
C GLN A 943 16.13 1.89 35.27
N SER A 944 17.17 1.22 35.72
CA SER A 944 17.40 0.96 37.16
C SER A 944 17.96 2.19 37.89
N MET A 945 18.61 3.13 37.18
CA MET A 945 19.33 4.25 37.76
C MET A 945 18.40 5.33 38.34
N ALA A 946 17.28 5.69 37.67
CA ALA A 946 16.37 6.72 38.15
C ALA A 946 15.66 6.32 39.46
N LEU A 947 15.18 5.08 39.55
CA LEU A 947 14.58 4.55 40.78
C LEU A 947 15.61 4.45 41.94
N LYS A 948 16.83 4.04 41.60
CA LYS A 948 17.93 3.94 42.57
C LYS A 948 18.30 5.30 43.12
N VAL A 949 18.46 6.30 42.29
CA VAL A 949 18.76 7.69 42.66
C VAL A 949 17.62 8.29 43.47
N THR A 950 16.36 8.04 43.09
CA THR A 950 15.19 8.54 43.86
C THR A 950 15.07 7.85 45.21
N LYS A 951 15.38 6.55 45.29
CA LYS A 951 15.44 5.81 46.56
C LYS A 951 16.54 6.34 47.44
N GLU A 952 17.76 6.53 46.94
CA GLU A 952 18.91 7.09 47.69
C GLU A 952 18.60 8.52 48.20
N ARG A 953 17.91 9.32 47.35
CA ARG A 953 17.48 10.67 47.74
C ARG A 953 16.41 10.63 48.84
N LEU A 954 15.46 9.71 48.71
CA LEU A 954 14.39 9.53 49.71
C LEU A 954 14.95 9.03 51.04
N GLU A 955 15.92 8.10 51.00
CA GLU A 955 16.63 7.60 52.19
C GLU A 955 17.51 8.67 52.86
N SER A 956 18.10 9.58 52.09
CA SER A 956 18.85 10.73 52.56
C SER A 956 17.99 11.74 53.30
N ILE A 957 16.72 11.90 52.89
CA ILE A 957 15.79 12.91 53.46
C ILE A 957 14.96 12.32 54.61
N ALA A 958 14.54 11.07 54.49
CA ALA A 958 13.54 10.47 55.40
C ALA A 958 14.08 9.30 56.25
N GLY A 959 15.38 8.91 56.05
CA GLY A 959 16.05 7.80 56.73
C GLY A 959 15.90 6.45 56.04
N MET A 960 16.71 5.47 56.44
CA MET A 960 16.69 4.12 55.83
C MET A 960 15.35 3.42 56.02
N ASN A 961 14.94 2.61 55.02
CA ASN A 961 13.73 1.79 55.00
C ASN A 961 12.39 2.55 54.98
N THR A 962 12.36 3.76 54.43
CA THR A 962 11.12 4.57 54.30
C THR A 962 10.25 4.19 53.12
N LEU A 963 10.77 3.45 52.15
CA LEU A 963 10.05 3.00 50.93
C LEU A 963 9.63 1.53 51.08
N GLN A 964 8.32 1.27 50.91
CA GLN A 964 7.74 -0.07 50.88
C GLN A 964 7.07 -0.29 49.55
N ILE A 965 7.35 -1.42 48.94
CA ILE A 965 6.78 -1.84 47.66
C ILE A 965 6.11 -3.20 47.82
N GLU A 966 4.83 -3.30 47.60
CA GLU A 966 4.00 -4.47 47.83
C GLU A 966 3.24 -4.84 46.55
N GLU A 967 3.14 -6.13 46.22
CA GLU A 967 2.22 -6.59 45.15
C GLU A 967 0.83 -6.82 45.75
N ILE A 968 -0.16 -6.30 45.04
CA ILE A 968 -1.57 -6.52 45.37
C ILE A 968 -2.01 -7.83 44.77
N LYS A 969 -2.56 -8.73 45.54
CA LYS A 969 -3.13 -10.00 45.09
C LYS A 969 -4.63 -9.93 45.08
N ASN A 970 -5.25 -10.41 44.04
CA ASN A 970 -6.69 -10.59 43.91
C ASN A 970 -7.16 -11.77 44.78
N ALA A 971 -8.46 -11.90 44.98
CA ALA A 971 -9.06 -12.98 45.76
C ALA A 971 -8.77 -14.40 45.19
N ASP A 972 -8.40 -14.48 43.92
CA ASP A 972 -8.00 -15.71 43.22
C ASP A 972 -6.49 -16.02 43.28
N GLY A 973 -5.72 -15.20 44.04
CA GLY A 973 -4.27 -15.33 44.17
C GLY A 973 -3.46 -14.73 43.01
N SER A 974 -4.09 -14.23 41.96
CA SER A 974 -3.42 -13.56 40.83
C SER A 974 -2.93 -12.16 41.23
N ILE A 975 -1.88 -11.68 40.54
CA ILE A 975 -1.35 -10.32 40.78
C ILE A 975 -2.39 -9.30 40.28
N GLY A 976 -2.85 -8.45 41.20
CA GLY A 976 -3.84 -7.41 40.94
C GLY A 976 -3.25 -6.02 40.74
N GLY A 977 -1.93 -5.84 40.95
CA GLY A 977 -1.24 -4.57 40.78
C GLY A 977 -0.06 -4.39 41.73
N THR A 978 0.45 -3.16 41.81
CA THR A 978 1.55 -2.77 42.72
C THR A 978 1.09 -1.64 43.64
N LYS A 979 1.50 -1.70 44.89
CA LYS A 979 1.34 -0.62 45.88
C LYS A 979 2.72 -0.16 46.35
N ILE A 980 3.00 1.09 46.15
CA ILE A 980 4.19 1.78 46.65
C ILE A 980 3.77 2.72 47.77
N SER A 981 4.43 2.63 48.92
CA SER A 981 4.16 3.50 50.05
C SER A 981 5.46 4.03 50.63
N PHE A 982 5.50 5.32 50.90
CA PHE A 982 6.66 5.96 51.55
C PHE A 982 6.23 7.20 52.30
N LYS A 983 7.11 7.66 53.18
CA LYS A 983 6.89 8.86 54.01
C LYS A 983 7.99 9.88 53.74
N ILE A 984 7.62 11.15 53.76
CA ILE A 984 8.50 12.30 53.58
C ILE A 984 8.32 13.26 54.75
N PRO A 985 9.35 13.68 55.46
CA PRO A 985 9.23 14.78 56.37
C PRO A 985 8.89 16.05 55.59
N PHE A 986 7.97 16.84 56.09
CA PHE A 986 7.60 18.10 55.47
C PHE A 986 7.88 19.28 56.37
N LEU A 987 8.03 20.46 55.79
CA LEU A 987 8.08 21.73 56.46
C LEU A 987 6.74 22.45 56.25
N THR A 988 6.31 23.25 57.18
CA THR A 988 5.18 24.17 57.04
C THR A 988 5.69 25.60 56.89
N ASP A 989 5.02 26.35 56.03
CA ASP A 989 5.36 27.76 55.77
C ASP A 989 4.77 28.64 56.88
N TYR A 990 5.39 28.60 58.08
CA TYR A 990 5.11 29.51 59.19
C TYR A 990 6.39 30.17 59.71
#